data_b71a526b759cfd32ddf3a0d3b8bf3850
#
_entry.id   b71a526b759cfd32ddf3a0d3b8bf3850
#
_cell.length_a   1.000
_cell.length_b   1.000
_cell.length_c   1.000
_cell.angle_alpha   90.00
_cell.angle_beta   90.00
_cell.angle_gamma   90.00
#
_symmetry.space_group_name_H-M   'P 1'
#
loop_
_entity.id
_entity.type
_entity.pdbx_description
1 polymer ?
#
loop_
_entity_poly.entity_id
_entity_poly.type
_entity_poly.pdbx_seq_one_letter_code
_entity_poly.pdbx_strand_id
1 'polypeptide(L)'
;MRNSDTADPFGTEQFRARVIETWRATPARFREDANSEEDFARGGYRDRLVVELLQNAADAAALANAASRVLIRIDANSLVVANTGQPLTRDGVGSLASLRASSKHHDGSTAGRFGVGFSSVLSISDEPALRSSSGGVHFSRTKTRGLVDAEPALASQLRQRDGHVPILRLPFPDQVAPPNGYDTAVVLPFRNGEARHLALELVNEIDDGLFLGLPALVELTVVVDDRKVRVVTVERSAETVTIVDGDDVAGWYVKASNGDIDPALLLDRPTEERRRGNWSISWAVPVAEDGRPIALPSRTSAVLHAPTPSAEPLDLPALLLGSFPLDSSRRHVATGPLCTFLVQQAALAYVDVLAELAESIGPIALDLVPPPAIVGAFDGQIRARIRELARERPLLRGLVPEGVPVPRDRAVVVESASVVVTPEVAAAVAAVIDGVVDPRWCASRVALTLIEPRRLSLADAFDELLGASLPPAWWHSFYESISQYELSSLEGLPVPLVGGRVVRNIRECFLPDSDAEPPLVLGLRVIDPAAAHPLLRRLGAQPGDPAALLGSDQLRRELTQQRSPDEARDFAKSVLRLVEDAGFDDDDRSTLATCLGQLSVPVQEDEWVALADALLPGSALAEVAFPDAWVIDAQFVAEVGSEAIVQAGALVELATRVQHDVLLDREVIDDLMADGAAWVDFVEASLDDDDIGSSFANDLLLVAGLDVVADDNWSRVWPMLVRPDVREAIIRPTIVTTGDGRRVSATSPAGWWLSEAPLFDGTSPRQAQVGADDTLGGLFASVVTPAGFTDRELLRAIGVATSVEDLLFRPDGAADLLSRLGDSDRSVSSTQLAAIYRALADLPEHLWPDPPKHVRVAHGEATQLVDASDAVVVVAPHHAALVVGSGIPGGERLAELLELRTSDEVVAGYVPAGGITRTVPAAIGRAFPGSPSTYLEHDELIVASKPVEWWVTNENVVHAATMDGLARGLAWASGAWSARWELAGLLADGDRADEALNERAFDA
;
A
#
# COMPACT_ATOMS: atom_id res chain seq x y z
N MET A 1 -25.15 90.53 -52.16
CA MET A 1 -24.19 89.61 -51.49
C MET A 1 -24.90 88.73 -50.45
N ARG A 2 -25.86 87.93 -50.81
CA ARG A 2 -26.53 86.98 -49.87
C ARG A 2 -26.92 85.60 -50.47
N ASN A 3 -26.31 85.23 -51.67
CA ASN A 3 -26.64 83.91 -52.24
C ASN A 3 -25.44 82.98 -52.48
N SER A 4 -24.22 83.40 -52.00
CA SER A 4 -23.04 82.54 -52.08
C SER A 4 -22.80 81.70 -50.83
N ASP A 5 -23.32 82.16 -49.69
CA ASP A 5 -23.07 81.50 -48.37
C ASP A 5 -23.83 80.13 -48.22
N THR A 6 -24.91 79.91 -48.96
CA THR A 6 -25.66 78.64 -48.90
C THR A 6 -25.09 77.51 -49.78
N ALA A 7 -24.21 77.83 -50.73
CA ALA A 7 -23.63 76.86 -51.67
C ALA A 7 -22.31 76.23 -51.14
N ASP A 8 -21.60 76.92 -50.25
CA ASP A 8 -20.31 76.43 -49.62
C ASP A 8 -20.23 76.85 -48.16
N PRO A 9 -20.95 76.16 -47.27
CA PRO A 9 -21.09 76.56 -45.86
C PRO A 9 -19.72 76.51 -45.11
N PHE A 10 -18.77 75.73 -45.60
CA PHE A 10 -17.45 75.63 -44.97
C PHE A 10 -16.38 76.49 -45.58
N GLY A 11 -16.67 77.18 -46.66
CA GLY A 11 -15.68 78.07 -47.34
C GLY A 11 -14.50 77.26 -47.97
N THR A 12 -14.80 76.20 -48.63
CA THR A 12 -13.83 75.25 -49.19
C THR A 12 -12.97 75.84 -50.26
N GLU A 13 -13.47 76.89 -51.02
CA GLU A 13 -12.68 77.65 -52.01
C GLU A 13 -11.49 78.33 -51.33
N GLN A 14 -11.66 78.87 -50.14
CA GLN A 14 -10.55 79.53 -49.41
C GLN A 14 -9.51 78.50 -48.94
N PHE A 15 -9.91 77.32 -48.54
CA PHE A 15 -8.97 76.23 -48.18
C PHE A 15 -8.15 75.84 -49.43
N ARG A 16 -8.81 75.52 -50.54
CA ARG A 16 -8.13 75.15 -51.82
C ARG A 16 -7.18 76.22 -52.29
N ALA A 17 -7.57 77.53 -52.30
CA ALA A 17 -6.74 78.62 -52.72
C ALA A 17 -5.46 78.74 -51.87
N ARG A 18 -5.59 78.58 -50.55
CA ARG A 18 -4.44 78.58 -49.59
C ARG A 18 -3.48 77.44 -49.81
N VAL A 19 -3.99 76.22 -49.98
CA VAL A 19 -3.16 75.07 -50.24
C VAL A 19 -2.44 75.13 -51.54
N ILE A 20 -3.10 75.53 -52.64
CA ILE A 20 -2.50 75.67 -53.96
C ILE A 20 -1.42 76.76 -53.91
N GLU A 21 -1.66 77.95 -53.29
CA GLU A 21 -0.65 78.98 -53.08
C GLU A 21 0.60 78.51 -52.34
N THR A 22 0.39 77.69 -51.28
CA THR A 22 1.51 77.09 -50.54
C THR A 22 2.31 76.12 -51.43
N TRP A 23 1.63 75.28 -52.24
CA TRP A 23 2.32 74.39 -53.16
C TRP A 23 3.03 75.15 -54.30
N ARG A 24 2.45 76.28 -54.77
CA ARG A 24 3.06 77.17 -55.75
C ARG A 24 4.34 77.80 -55.21
N ALA A 25 4.29 78.28 -53.96
CA ALA A 25 5.43 78.90 -53.33
C ALA A 25 6.53 77.86 -52.96
N THR A 26 6.17 76.64 -52.63
CA THR A 26 7.09 75.57 -52.22
C THR A 26 6.65 74.23 -52.87
N PRO A 27 7.12 73.93 -54.11
CA PRO A 27 6.76 72.66 -54.80
C PRO A 27 7.18 71.35 -54.06
N ALA A 28 8.21 71.49 -53.22
CA ALA A 28 8.59 70.34 -52.31
C ALA A 28 7.41 69.91 -51.40
N ARG A 29 6.62 70.88 -50.92
CA ARG A 29 5.45 70.57 -50.05
C ARG A 29 4.38 69.80 -50.77
N PHE A 30 4.11 70.02 -52.03
CA PHE A 30 3.23 69.23 -52.86
C PHE A 30 3.69 67.78 -52.90
N ARG A 31 5.02 67.50 -53.06
CA ARG A 31 5.59 66.15 -53.05
C ARG A 31 5.44 65.47 -51.67
N GLU A 32 5.71 66.21 -50.61
CA GLU A 32 5.61 65.74 -49.24
C GLU A 32 4.17 65.35 -48.94
N ASP A 33 3.19 66.16 -49.25
CA ASP A 33 1.75 65.89 -49.06
C ASP A 33 1.33 64.71 -49.88
N ALA A 34 1.73 64.52 -51.14
CA ALA A 34 1.44 63.40 -51.97
C ALA A 34 2.07 62.08 -51.52
N ASN A 35 3.36 62.11 -51.12
CA ASN A 35 4.06 60.96 -50.54
C ASN A 35 3.36 60.47 -49.23
N SER A 36 3.03 61.45 -48.38
CA SER A 36 2.39 61.12 -47.10
C SER A 36 1.01 60.43 -47.29
N GLU A 37 0.18 60.87 -48.27
CA GLU A 37 -1.08 60.22 -48.56
C GLU A 37 -0.91 58.85 -49.20
N GLU A 38 0.12 58.65 -50.04
CA GLU A 38 0.42 57.32 -50.61
C GLU A 38 0.89 56.37 -49.56
N ASP A 39 1.78 56.83 -48.63
CA ASP A 39 2.24 56.03 -47.51
C ASP A 39 1.08 55.53 -46.61
N PHE A 40 0.12 56.45 -46.34
CA PHE A 40 -1.07 56.07 -45.57
C PHE A 40 -2.03 55.14 -46.35
N ALA A 41 -2.20 55.35 -47.68
CA ALA A 41 -3.07 54.56 -48.51
C ALA A 41 -2.56 53.12 -48.74
N ARG A 42 -1.21 52.92 -48.75
CA ARG A 42 -0.53 51.67 -49.03
C ARG A 42 0.00 50.98 -47.76
N GLY A 43 0.21 51.73 -46.68
CA GLY A 43 0.78 51.30 -45.42
C GLY A 43 -0.20 50.58 -44.47
N GLY A 44 0.20 50.34 -43.23
CA GLY A 44 -0.54 49.59 -42.22
C GLY A 44 -1.89 50.15 -41.73
N TYR A 45 -2.33 51.29 -42.33
CA TYR A 45 -3.64 51.91 -42.07
C TYR A 45 -4.77 51.36 -42.94
N ARG A 46 -4.47 50.54 -43.97
CA ARG A 46 -5.47 49.98 -44.88
C ARG A 46 -6.49 49.12 -44.15
N ASP A 47 -6.02 48.32 -43.23
CA ASP A 47 -6.84 47.37 -42.46
C ASP A 47 -7.64 48.06 -41.33
N ARG A 48 -7.40 49.34 -41.05
CA ARG A 48 -8.05 50.11 -39.97
C ARG A 48 -9.22 50.98 -40.43
N LEU A 49 -9.55 50.98 -41.72
CA LEU A 49 -10.54 51.91 -42.31
C LEU A 49 -11.88 51.90 -41.51
N VAL A 50 -12.47 50.77 -41.29
CA VAL A 50 -13.79 50.66 -40.62
C VAL A 50 -13.66 51.06 -39.15
N VAL A 51 -12.58 50.62 -38.45
CA VAL A 51 -12.30 50.96 -37.05
C VAL A 51 -12.17 52.48 -36.87
N GLU A 52 -11.41 53.15 -37.74
CA GLU A 52 -11.24 54.64 -37.69
C GLU A 52 -12.57 55.40 -37.99
N LEU A 53 -13.42 54.87 -38.90
CA LEU A 53 -14.74 55.50 -39.17
C LEU A 53 -15.68 55.35 -38.00
N LEU A 54 -15.70 54.16 -37.34
CA LEU A 54 -16.48 53.91 -36.13
C LEU A 54 -15.98 54.73 -34.95
N GLN A 55 -14.64 54.88 -34.79
CA GLN A 55 -14.07 55.75 -33.81
C GLN A 55 -14.44 57.21 -34.00
N ASN A 56 -14.42 57.72 -35.23
CA ASN A 56 -14.88 59.08 -35.54
C ASN A 56 -16.37 59.25 -35.22
N ALA A 57 -17.21 58.24 -35.48
CA ALA A 57 -18.62 58.27 -35.16
C ALA A 57 -18.82 58.36 -33.63
N ALA A 58 -18.08 57.51 -32.85
CA ALA A 58 -18.12 57.55 -31.39
C ALA A 58 -17.66 58.89 -30.81
N ASP A 59 -16.58 59.48 -31.38
CA ASP A 59 -16.08 60.80 -30.97
C ASP A 59 -17.09 61.92 -31.26
N ALA A 60 -17.77 61.87 -32.41
CA ALA A 60 -18.81 62.84 -32.74
C ALA A 60 -20.01 62.73 -31.75
N ALA A 61 -20.39 61.55 -31.32
CA ALA A 61 -21.43 61.36 -30.36
C ALA A 61 -20.97 61.82 -28.92
N ALA A 62 -19.76 61.54 -28.54
CA ALA A 62 -19.19 61.99 -27.26
C ALA A 62 -19.14 63.50 -27.16
N LEU A 63 -18.76 64.24 -28.27
CA LEU A 63 -18.77 65.68 -28.37
C LEU A 63 -20.22 66.27 -28.26
N ALA A 64 -21.19 65.51 -28.71
CA ALA A 64 -22.62 65.89 -28.60
C ALA A 64 -23.26 65.47 -27.25
N ASN A 65 -22.55 64.84 -26.36
CA ASN A 65 -23.09 64.18 -25.17
C ASN A 65 -24.30 63.23 -25.49
N ALA A 66 -24.20 62.50 -26.58
CA ALA A 66 -25.25 61.63 -27.10
C ALA A 66 -24.74 60.24 -27.41
N ALA A 67 -25.65 59.25 -27.52
CA ALA A 67 -25.35 57.95 -28.00
C ALA A 67 -25.20 57.91 -29.53
N SER A 68 -24.24 57.16 -30.05
CA SER A 68 -23.97 57.02 -31.48
C SER A 68 -24.74 55.81 -32.04
N ARG A 69 -25.58 56.04 -33.05
CA ARG A 69 -26.11 55.03 -33.95
C ARG A 69 -25.35 55.10 -35.25
N VAL A 70 -24.86 53.95 -35.73
CA VAL A 70 -24.09 53.91 -37.00
C VAL A 70 -24.77 53.00 -38.00
N LEU A 71 -24.85 53.45 -39.25
CA LEU A 71 -25.26 52.66 -40.41
C LEU A 71 -24.04 52.48 -41.32
N ILE A 72 -23.71 51.25 -41.62
CA ILE A 72 -22.79 50.86 -42.69
C ILE A 72 -23.60 50.28 -43.83
N ARG A 73 -23.49 50.89 -45.00
CA ARG A 73 -24.15 50.37 -46.20
C ARG A 73 -23.08 50.11 -47.27
N ILE A 74 -23.07 48.89 -47.79
CA ILE A 74 -22.20 48.49 -48.88
C ILE A 74 -23.09 48.10 -50.07
N ASP A 75 -22.96 48.81 -51.13
CA ASP A 75 -23.60 48.46 -52.40
C ASP A 75 -22.55 48.07 -53.46
N ALA A 76 -22.98 47.93 -54.73
CA ALA A 76 -22.06 47.53 -55.80
C ALA A 76 -20.97 48.58 -56.06
N ASN A 77 -21.22 49.83 -55.73
CA ASN A 77 -20.39 50.96 -56.15
C ASN A 77 -19.76 51.76 -55.01
N SER A 78 -20.27 51.61 -53.76
CA SER A 78 -19.83 52.45 -52.63
C SER A 78 -19.97 51.81 -51.26
N LEU A 79 -19.15 52.30 -50.36
CA LEU A 79 -19.32 52.11 -48.87
C LEU A 79 -19.87 53.45 -48.34
N VAL A 80 -20.94 53.40 -47.57
CA VAL A 80 -21.47 54.55 -46.83
C VAL A 80 -21.46 54.19 -45.34
N VAL A 81 -20.80 55.06 -44.54
CA VAL A 81 -20.81 54.98 -43.08
C VAL A 81 -21.45 56.27 -42.53
N ALA A 82 -22.66 56.12 -41.97
CA ALA A 82 -23.41 57.24 -41.43
C ALA A 82 -23.58 57.13 -39.95
N ASN A 83 -23.48 58.24 -39.21
CA ASN A 83 -23.60 58.28 -37.75
C ASN A 83 -24.43 59.43 -37.26
N THR A 84 -25.01 59.24 -36.05
CA THR A 84 -25.56 60.34 -35.27
C THR A 84 -24.47 60.97 -34.37
N GLY A 85 -24.65 62.25 -34.03
CA GLY A 85 -23.72 63.00 -33.18
C GLY A 85 -23.50 64.40 -33.65
N GLN A 86 -22.37 65.01 -33.28
CA GLN A 86 -22.03 66.38 -33.66
C GLN A 86 -21.87 66.50 -35.17
N PRO A 87 -22.63 67.38 -35.86
CA PRO A 87 -22.43 67.61 -37.28
C PRO A 87 -21.06 68.18 -37.64
N LEU A 88 -20.63 68.04 -38.90
CA LEU A 88 -19.39 68.53 -39.40
C LEU A 88 -19.27 70.06 -39.24
N THR A 89 -18.10 70.50 -38.73
CA THR A 89 -17.80 71.91 -38.51
C THR A 89 -16.76 72.40 -39.55
N ARG A 90 -16.67 73.75 -39.72
CA ARG A 90 -15.63 74.35 -40.57
C ARG A 90 -14.22 73.99 -40.14
N ASP A 91 -13.96 74.00 -38.81
CA ASP A 91 -12.66 73.52 -38.21
C ASP A 91 -12.42 72.06 -38.42
N GLY A 92 -13.45 71.21 -38.38
CA GLY A 92 -13.41 69.81 -38.75
C GLY A 92 -12.96 69.62 -40.20
N VAL A 93 -13.53 70.35 -41.17
CA VAL A 93 -13.11 70.30 -42.58
C VAL A 93 -11.67 70.79 -42.73
N GLY A 94 -11.21 71.81 -41.98
CA GLY A 94 -9.83 72.25 -41.93
C GLY A 94 -8.88 71.23 -41.43
N SER A 95 -9.28 70.50 -40.38
CA SER A 95 -8.51 69.39 -39.81
C SER A 95 -8.35 68.23 -40.78
N LEU A 96 -9.41 67.84 -41.52
CA LEU A 96 -9.38 66.82 -42.55
C LEU A 96 -8.45 67.14 -43.69
N ALA A 97 -8.40 68.41 -44.07
CA ALA A 97 -7.53 68.93 -45.15
C ALA A 97 -6.06 69.16 -44.71
N SER A 98 -5.75 69.08 -43.42
CA SER A 98 -4.41 69.17 -42.85
C SER A 98 -3.87 67.84 -42.30
N LEU A 99 -2.72 67.35 -42.81
CA LEU A 99 -2.07 66.18 -42.25
C LEU A 99 -1.50 66.52 -40.85
N ARG A 100 -1.85 65.69 -39.84
CA ARG A 100 -1.32 65.79 -38.49
C ARG A 100 -1.76 67.04 -37.66
N ALA A 101 -2.68 67.91 -38.13
CA ALA A 101 -3.21 68.98 -37.29
C ALA A 101 -4.68 68.67 -36.96
N SER A 102 -4.92 68.16 -35.73
CA SER A 102 -6.28 67.90 -35.24
C SER A 102 -6.81 69.05 -34.39
N SER A 103 -8.05 69.43 -34.55
CA SER A 103 -8.73 70.43 -33.73
C SER A 103 -9.09 69.88 -32.31
N LYS A 104 -8.89 68.62 -32.10
CA LYS A 104 -9.26 67.89 -30.84
C LYS A 104 -8.21 67.99 -29.72
N HIS A 105 -7.51 69.12 -29.61
CA HIS A 105 -6.36 69.28 -28.69
C HIS A 105 -6.72 69.50 -27.21
N HIS A 106 -7.99 69.76 -26.86
CA HIS A 106 -8.30 70.29 -25.54
C HIS A 106 -9.13 69.31 -24.66
N ASP A 107 -9.63 68.25 -25.18
CA ASP A 107 -10.48 67.34 -24.37
C ASP A 107 -9.93 65.92 -24.38
N GLY A 108 -9.56 65.39 -23.22
CA GLY A 108 -9.03 64.01 -23.03
C GLY A 108 -10.01 62.88 -23.33
N SER A 109 -11.28 63.24 -23.61
CA SER A 109 -12.39 62.31 -23.76
C SER A 109 -12.58 61.73 -25.16
N THR A 110 -11.85 62.26 -26.18
CA THR A 110 -12.02 61.83 -27.59
C THR A 110 -10.99 60.79 -28.04
N ALA A 111 -11.42 59.67 -28.67
CA ALA A 111 -10.58 58.57 -29.11
C ALA A 111 -9.70 58.87 -30.33
N GLY A 112 -10.11 59.75 -31.24
CA GLY A 112 -9.38 60.15 -32.47
C GLY A 112 -8.38 61.28 -32.25
N ARG A 113 -7.08 61.01 -32.11
CA ARG A 113 -6.07 61.97 -31.55
C ARG A 113 -5.10 62.60 -32.57
N PHE A 114 -4.89 62.04 -33.74
CA PHE A 114 -3.78 62.40 -34.63
C PHE A 114 -4.11 62.96 -35.99
N GLY A 115 -5.40 63.10 -36.37
CA GLY A 115 -5.83 63.66 -37.64
C GLY A 115 -5.46 62.87 -38.91
N VAL A 116 -4.85 61.67 -38.72
CA VAL A 116 -4.37 60.83 -39.81
C VAL A 116 -5.31 59.66 -40.14
N GLY A 117 -6.25 59.30 -39.22
CA GLY A 117 -7.19 58.18 -39.42
C GLY A 117 -8.07 58.30 -40.62
N PHE A 118 -8.54 59.50 -40.97
CA PHE A 118 -9.39 59.72 -42.15
C PHE A 118 -8.66 59.37 -43.46
N SER A 119 -7.33 59.48 -43.53
CA SER A 119 -6.55 59.12 -44.71
C SER A 119 -6.71 57.65 -45.14
N SER A 120 -7.16 56.74 -44.20
CA SER A 120 -7.51 55.33 -44.50
C SER A 120 -8.57 55.18 -45.58
N VAL A 121 -9.44 56.19 -45.80
CA VAL A 121 -10.48 56.18 -46.88
C VAL A 121 -9.88 56.02 -48.27
N LEU A 122 -8.64 56.50 -48.47
CA LEU A 122 -7.89 56.35 -49.69
C LEU A 122 -7.48 54.94 -50.04
N SER A 123 -7.63 53.97 -49.10
CA SER A 123 -7.41 52.57 -49.40
C SER A 123 -8.43 51.99 -50.37
N ILE A 124 -9.68 52.47 -50.36
CA ILE A 124 -10.78 52.01 -51.19
C ILE A 124 -11.37 53.02 -52.15
N SER A 125 -11.19 54.37 -51.95
CA SER A 125 -11.82 55.42 -52.73
C SER A 125 -10.87 56.49 -53.20
N ASP A 126 -11.05 56.96 -54.46
CA ASP A 126 -10.39 58.09 -55.02
C ASP A 126 -11.28 59.37 -54.99
N GLU A 127 -12.54 59.24 -54.58
CA GLU A 127 -13.58 60.29 -54.58
C GLU A 127 -14.34 60.28 -53.22
N PRO A 128 -13.65 60.29 -52.05
CA PRO A 128 -14.37 60.28 -50.79
C PRO A 128 -15.18 61.55 -50.53
N ALA A 129 -16.37 61.40 -49.92
CA ALA A 129 -17.23 62.52 -49.58
C ALA A 129 -17.69 62.46 -48.12
N LEU A 130 -17.80 63.57 -47.43
CA LEU A 130 -18.47 63.74 -46.16
C LEU A 130 -19.71 64.57 -46.30
N ARG A 131 -20.84 64.01 -45.95
CA ARG A 131 -22.17 64.66 -45.99
C ARG A 131 -22.65 64.83 -44.57
N SER A 132 -23.03 66.06 -44.22
CA SER A 132 -23.54 66.35 -42.92
C SER A 132 -24.79 67.25 -42.98
N SER A 133 -25.57 67.23 -41.90
CA SER A 133 -26.73 68.11 -41.73
C SER A 133 -26.32 69.57 -41.75
N SER A 134 -25.07 69.97 -41.52
CA SER A 134 -24.52 71.34 -41.58
C SER A 134 -23.97 71.68 -43.00
N GLY A 135 -23.92 70.73 -43.93
CA GLY A 135 -23.32 70.83 -45.24
C GLY A 135 -22.36 69.65 -45.54
N GLY A 136 -21.84 69.64 -46.79
CA GLY A 136 -20.96 68.55 -47.18
C GLY A 136 -19.70 68.97 -47.89
N VAL A 137 -18.71 68.10 -47.93
CA VAL A 137 -17.49 68.24 -48.72
C VAL A 137 -17.18 66.93 -49.43
N HIS A 138 -16.58 67.00 -50.60
CA HIS A 138 -15.99 65.84 -51.27
C HIS A 138 -14.59 66.12 -51.71
N PHE A 139 -13.80 65.09 -51.85
CA PHE A 139 -12.47 65.11 -52.38
C PHE A 139 -12.44 64.34 -53.69
N SER A 140 -11.66 64.78 -54.63
CA SER A 140 -11.64 64.17 -55.95
C SER A 140 -10.27 64.18 -56.56
N ARG A 141 -9.76 62.99 -56.90
CA ARG A 141 -8.50 62.81 -57.60
C ARG A 141 -8.52 63.59 -58.93
N THR A 142 -9.60 63.46 -59.66
CA THR A 142 -9.75 64.08 -60.99
C THR A 142 -9.77 65.62 -60.93
N LYS A 143 -10.54 66.21 -60.02
CA LYS A 143 -10.60 67.68 -59.82
C LYS A 143 -9.29 68.22 -59.28
N THR A 144 -8.69 67.58 -58.31
CA THR A 144 -7.40 67.91 -57.73
C THR A 144 -6.33 67.90 -58.81
N ARG A 145 -6.26 66.85 -59.61
CA ARG A 145 -5.35 66.74 -60.75
C ARG A 145 -5.53 67.89 -61.74
N GLY A 146 -6.76 68.23 -62.10
CA GLY A 146 -7.05 69.30 -63.00
C GLY A 146 -6.59 70.68 -62.47
N LEU A 147 -6.74 70.93 -61.15
CA LEU A 147 -6.24 72.16 -60.51
C LEU A 147 -4.72 72.23 -60.45
N VAL A 148 -4.05 71.13 -60.18
CA VAL A 148 -2.57 71.08 -60.11
C VAL A 148 -1.94 71.17 -61.52
N ASP A 149 -2.59 70.54 -62.52
CA ASP A 149 -2.15 70.55 -63.89
C ASP A 149 -2.24 71.99 -64.50
N ALA A 150 -3.22 72.77 -64.04
CA ALA A 150 -3.38 74.17 -64.42
C ALA A 150 -2.33 75.09 -63.81
N GLU A 151 -1.51 74.67 -62.89
CA GLU A 151 -0.46 75.38 -62.19
C GLU A 151 0.92 75.06 -62.80
N PRO A 152 1.51 75.97 -63.57
CA PRO A 152 2.78 75.77 -64.31
C PRO A 152 3.93 75.37 -63.35
N ALA A 153 3.97 75.94 -62.15
CA ALA A 153 4.95 75.61 -61.11
C ALA A 153 4.91 74.15 -60.59
N LEU A 154 3.76 73.48 -60.74
CA LEU A 154 3.50 72.14 -60.27
C LEU A 154 3.50 71.11 -61.39
N ALA A 155 3.32 71.52 -62.65
CA ALA A 155 3.19 70.57 -63.78
C ALA A 155 4.40 69.65 -63.97
N SER A 156 5.59 70.04 -63.62
CA SER A 156 6.77 69.19 -63.67
C SER A 156 6.78 68.15 -62.55
N GLN A 157 6.30 68.51 -61.36
CA GLN A 157 6.17 67.65 -60.24
C GLN A 157 5.10 66.58 -60.46
N LEU A 158 3.94 66.99 -61.11
CA LEU A 158 2.88 66.11 -61.48
C LEU A 158 3.31 64.98 -62.45
N ARG A 159 4.11 65.40 -63.49
CA ARG A 159 4.72 64.46 -64.48
C ARG A 159 5.68 63.46 -63.83
N GLN A 160 6.52 63.91 -62.91
CA GLN A 160 7.50 63.08 -62.18
C GLN A 160 6.83 62.03 -61.29
N ARG A 161 5.57 62.24 -60.97
CA ARG A 161 4.78 61.43 -60.13
C ARG A 161 3.72 60.63 -60.90
N ASP A 162 3.83 60.48 -62.22
CA ASP A 162 2.87 59.82 -63.09
C ASP A 162 1.40 60.28 -62.91
N GLY A 163 1.21 61.49 -62.54
CA GLY A 163 -0.04 62.14 -62.33
C GLY A 163 -0.70 61.88 -60.98
N HIS A 164 0.07 61.38 -59.99
CA HIS A 164 -0.43 61.18 -58.61
C HIS A 164 -0.47 62.51 -57.87
N VAL A 165 -1.61 62.81 -57.24
CA VAL A 165 -1.89 64.06 -56.51
C VAL A 165 -2.37 63.72 -55.07
N PRO A 166 -2.10 64.60 -54.10
CA PRO A 166 -2.72 64.47 -52.76
C PRO A 166 -4.23 64.82 -52.86
N ILE A 167 -5.10 63.87 -52.55
CA ILE A 167 -6.55 63.92 -52.71
C ILE A 167 -7.22 64.74 -51.63
N LEU A 168 -6.83 64.44 -50.33
CA LEU A 168 -7.52 64.99 -49.15
C LEU A 168 -7.16 66.45 -48.82
N ARG A 169 -6.24 67.11 -49.61
CA ARG A 169 -5.80 68.47 -49.37
C ARG A 169 -6.75 69.51 -49.92
N LEU A 170 -7.55 69.15 -50.94
CA LEU A 170 -8.41 70.06 -51.66
C LEU A 170 -9.89 69.68 -51.52
N PRO A 171 -10.58 70.15 -50.45
CA PRO A 171 -12.00 69.90 -50.29
C PRO A 171 -12.82 70.67 -51.32
N PHE A 172 -13.85 70.04 -51.88
CA PHE A 172 -14.88 70.66 -52.75
C PHE A 172 -16.25 70.63 -52.08
N PRO A 173 -17.16 71.63 -52.28
CA PRO A 173 -18.45 71.62 -51.66
C PRO A 173 -19.29 70.44 -52.17
N ASP A 174 -20.02 69.71 -51.28
CA ASP A 174 -21.05 68.76 -51.61
C ASP A 174 -22.38 69.21 -50.99
N GLN A 175 -23.45 69.13 -51.76
CA GLN A 175 -24.80 69.60 -51.35
C GLN A 175 -25.74 68.45 -51.04
N VAL A 176 -25.21 67.22 -51.11
CA VAL A 176 -26.05 66.03 -50.84
C VAL A 176 -26.20 65.88 -49.33
N ALA A 177 -27.41 65.70 -48.86
CA ALA A 177 -27.68 65.44 -47.44
C ALA A 177 -27.25 64.02 -47.01
N PRO A 178 -26.91 63.80 -45.71
CA PRO A 178 -26.71 62.48 -45.20
C PRO A 178 -28.02 61.64 -45.26
N PRO A 179 -27.96 60.33 -45.14
CA PRO A 179 -29.19 59.49 -44.99
C PRO A 179 -30.10 59.97 -43.88
N ASN A 180 -31.41 59.79 -44.05
CA ASN A 180 -32.41 60.24 -43.09
C ASN A 180 -32.18 59.57 -41.73
N GLY A 181 -32.18 60.39 -40.67
CA GLY A 181 -31.96 59.92 -39.29
C GLY A 181 -30.52 59.87 -38.81
N TYR A 182 -29.56 60.33 -39.65
CA TYR A 182 -28.12 60.45 -39.35
C TYR A 182 -27.65 61.92 -39.57
N ASP A 183 -26.71 62.37 -38.79
CA ASP A 183 -26.15 63.72 -38.79
C ASP A 183 -24.99 63.88 -39.76
N THR A 184 -24.19 62.82 -39.91
CA THR A 184 -23.02 62.81 -40.78
C THR A 184 -22.89 61.47 -41.51
N ALA A 185 -22.43 61.48 -42.78
CA ALA A 185 -22.13 60.25 -43.53
C ALA A 185 -20.80 60.43 -44.30
N VAL A 186 -19.95 59.43 -44.22
CA VAL A 186 -18.79 59.26 -45.08
C VAL A 186 -19.22 58.34 -46.25
N VAL A 187 -19.03 58.82 -47.44
CA VAL A 187 -19.40 58.13 -48.70
C VAL A 187 -18.16 57.88 -49.51
N LEU A 188 -17.86 56.62 -49.77
CA LEU A 188 -16.63 56.13 -50.40
C LEU A 188 -16.98 55.36 -51.68
N PRO A 189 -17.04 55.99 -52.85
CA PRO A 189 -17.13 55.25 -54.10
C PRO A 189 -15.97 54.32 -54.29
N PHE A 190 -16.24 53.04 -54.59
CA PHE A 190 -15.17 52.04 -54.76
C PHE A 190 -14.33 52.32 -55.99
N ARG A 191 -13.00 52.26 -55.87
CA ARG A 191 -12.06 52.36 -56.95
C ARG A 191 -12.19 51.19 -57.94
N ASN A 192 -12.40 50.02 -57.43
CA ASN A 192 -12.51 48.74 -58.18
C ASN A 192 -13.21 47.67 -57.31
N GLY A 193 -13.33 46.43 -57.82
CA GLY A 193 -13.94 45.31 -57.13
C GLY A 193 -13.16 44.84 -55.89
N GLU A 194 -11.82 44.96 -55.89
CA GLU A 194 -10.97 44.63 -54.72
C GLU A 194 -11.26 45.54 -53.53
N ALA A 195 -11.52 46.85 -53.82
CA ALA A 195 -11.89 47.83 -52.80
C ALA A 195 -13.24 47.50 -52.13
N ARG A 196 -14.22 46.97 -52.90
CA ARG A 196 -15.48 46.44 -52.31
C ARG A 196 -15.22 45.20 -51.45
N HIS A 197 -14.37 44.27 -51.93
CA HIS A 197 -14.05 43.04 -51.18
C HIS A 197 -13.40 43.37 -49.84
N LEU A 198 -12.38 44.24 -49.86
CA LEU A 198 -11.72 44.73 -48.62
C LEU A 198 -12.75 45.36 -47.65
N ALA A 199 -13.67 46.16 -48.12
CA ALA A 199 -14.69 46.78 -47.28
C ALA A 199 -15.57 45.74 -46.59
N LEU A 200 -15.95 44.68 -47.32
CA LEU A 200 -16.72 43.55 -46.75
C LEU A 200 -15.93 42.80 -45.70
N GLU A 201 -14.65 42.50 -45.93
CA GLU A 201 -13.77 41.82 -44.96
C GLU A 201 -13.67 42.65 -43.66
N LEU A 202 -13.35 43.94 -43.77
CA LEU A 202 -13.19 44.83 -42.61
C LEU A 202 -14.47 45.03 -41.80
N VAL A 203 -15.63 44.99 -42.42
CA VAL A 203 -16.93 45.05 -41.72
C VAL A 203 -17.23 43.72 -40.99
N ASN A 204 -16.82 42.60 -41.53
CA ASN A 204 -16.98 41.31 -40.89
C ASN A 204 -16.04 41.11 -39.69
N GLU A 205 -14.89 41.83 -39.65
CA GLU A 205 -13.94 41.82 -38.55
C GLU A 205 -14.37 42.65 -37.32
N ILE A 206 -15.53 43.35 -37.38
CA ILE A 206 -16.04 44.12 -36.25
C ILE A 206 -16.43 43.13 -35.12
N ASP A 207 -15.77 43.22 -34.01
CA ASP A 207 -15.96 42.34 -32.81
C ASP A 207 -16.48 43.13 -31.60
N ASP A 208 -16.76 42.40 -30.52
CA ASP A 208 -17.26 42.93 -29.23
C ASP A 208 -16.28 43.94 -28.60
N GLY A 209 -14.98 43.69 -28.74
CA GLY A 209 -13.93 44.58 -28.20
C GLY A 209 -13.99 45.98 -28.72
N LEU A 210 -14.45 46.19 -29.97
CA LEU A 210 -14.61 47.53 -30.54
C LEU A 210 -15.76 48.27 -29.83
N PHE A 211 -16.88 47.61 -29.54
CA PHE A 211 -18.00 48.23 -28.81
C PHE A 211 -17.62 48.51 -27.35
N LEU A 212 -16.84 47.63 -26.70
CA LEU A 212 -16.33 47.88 -25.37
C LEU A 212 -15.37 49.08 -25.30
N GLY A 213 -14.53 49.25 -26.33
CA GLY A 213 -13.57 50.36 -26.46
C GLY A 213 -14.18 51.70 -26.89
N LEU A 214 -15.36 51.70 -27.46
CA LEU A 214 -16.08 52.91 -27.95
C LEU A 214 -17.41 53.08 -27.21
N PRO A 215 -17.42 53.57 -25.95
CA PRO A 215 -18.63 53.56 -25.12
C PRO A 215 -19.80 54.35 -25.65
N ALA A 216 -19.56 55.36 -26.48
CA ALA A 216 -20.63 56.17 -27.12
C ALA A 216 -21.38 55.40 -28.21
N LEU A 217 -20.82 54.33 -28.77
CA LEU A 217 -21.41 53.49 -29.83
C LEU A 217 -22.42 52.52 -29.20
N VAL A 218 -23.74 52.75 -29.48
CA VAL A 218 -24.85 51.93 -28.91
C VAL A 218 -25.59 51.06 -29.95
N GLU A 219 -25.51 51.43 -31.23
CA GLU A 219 -26.18 50.68 -32.30
C GLU A 219 -25.32 50.70 -33.57
N LEU A 220 -25.17 49.55 -34.17
CA LEU A 220 -24.59 49.38 -35.50
C LEU A 220 -25.56 48.60 -36.38
N THR A 221 -25.95 49.19 -37.52
CA THR A 221 -26.69 48.47 -38.55
C THR A 221 -25.84 48.31 -39.80
N VAL A 222 -25.70 47.07 -40.29
CA VAL A 222 -25.01 46.78 -41.56
C VAL A 222 -26.01 46.34 -42.64
N VAL A 223 -25.94 47.03 -43.81
CA VAL A 223 -26.78 46.74 -44.98
C VAL A 223 -25.86 46.42 -46.14
N VAL A 224 -26.03 45.29 -46.79
CA VAL A 224 -25.28 44.88 -48.00
C VAL A 224 -26.29 44.63 -49.13
N ASP A 225 -26.07 45.31 -50.28
CA ASP A 225 -26.94 45.23 -51.45
C ASP A 225 -28.46 45.35 -51.08
N ASP A 226 -28.77 46.40 -50.32
CA ASP A 226 -30.08 46.73 -49.76
C ASP A 226 -30.72 45.72 -48.81
N ARG A 227 -29.95 44.74 -48.37
CA ARG A 227 -30.39 43.77 -47.37
C ARG A 227 -29.71 44.07 -46.01
N LYS A 228 -30.53 44.15 -44.98
CA LYS A 228 -30.01 44.30 -43.61
C LYS A 228 -29.40 42.93 -43.18
N VAL A 229 -28.10 42.88 -43.03
CA VAL A 229 -27.34 41.63 -42.76
C VAL A 229 -26.87 41.50 -41.32
N ARG A 230 -26.71 42.62 -40.59
CA ARG A 230 -26.26 42.62 -39.20
C ARG A 230 -26.84 43.81 -38.42
N VAL A 231 -27.27 43.56 -37.20
CA VAL A 231 -27.69 44.60 -36.25
C VAL A 231 -27.06 44.29 -34.89
N VAL A 232 -26.28 45.23 -34.40
CA VAL A 232 -25.68 45.13 -33.07
C VAL A 232 -26.25 46.23 -32.21
N THR A 233 -26.73 45.87 -31.00
CA THR A 233 -27.15 46.84 -29.98
C THR A 233 -26.37 46.62 -28.71
N VAL A 234 -26.04 47.71 -28.02
CA VAL A 234 -25.21 47.69 -26.80
C VAL A 234 -25.94 48.39 -25.68
N GLU A 235 -26.27 47.61 -24.65
CA GLU A 235 -26.82 48.11 -23.42
C GLU A 235 -25.75 48.17 -22.35
N ARG A 236 -25.71 49.30 -21.57
CA ARG A 236 -24.67 49.50 -20.55
C ARG A 236 -25.31 49.85 -19.22
N SER A 237 -24.82 49.20 -18.19
CA SER A 237 -25.10 49.50 -16.79
C SER A 237 -23.79 49.95 -16.10
N ALA A 238 -23.78 50.09 -14.77
CA ALA A 238 -22.60 50.58 -14.06
C ALA A 238 -21.34 49.73 -14.30
N GLU A 239 -21.47 48.40 -14.20
CA GLU A 239 -20.34 47.46 -14.35
C GLU A 239 -20.67 46.34 -15.35
N THR A 240 -21.79 46.41 -16.07
CA THR A 240 -22.17 45.40 -17.03
C THR A 240 -22.43 45.99 -18.41
N VAL A 241 -22.00 45.28 -19.43
CA VAL A 241 -22.29 45.59 -20.84
C VAL A 241 -22.87 44.36 -21.49
N THR A 242 -24.03 44.55 -22.14
CA THR A 242 -24.66 43.50 -22.93
C THR A 242 -24.62 43.90 -24.41
N ILE A 243 -24.04 43.04 -25.23
CA ILE A 243 -23.93 43.22 -26.66
C ILE A 243 -24.83 42.16 -27.31
N VAL A 244 -25.83 42.62 -28.07
CA VAL A 244 -26.76 41.77 -28.83
C VAL A 244 -26.44 41.91 -30.29
N ASP A 245 -26.04 40.83 -30.94
CA ASP A 245 -25.68 40.78 -32.38
C ASP A 245 -26.51 39.71 -33.08
N GLY A 246 -27.67 40.15 -33.62
CA GLY A 246 -28.67 39.22 -34.12
C GLY A 246 -29.28 38.38 -32.98
N ASP A 247 -29.12 37.07 -33.08
CA ASP A 247 -29.55 36.11 -32.04
C ASP A 247 -28.50 35.87 -30.96
N ASP A 248 -27.25 36.33 -31.16
CA ASP A 248 -26.14 36.17 -30.21
C ASP A 248 -26.17 37.27 -29.14
N VAL A 249 -26.11 36.86 -27.88
CA VAL A 249 -26.03 37.76 -26.70
C VAL A 249 -24.74 37.53 -25.97
N ALA A 250 -23.92 38.57 -25.83
CA ALA A 250 -22.66 38.52 -25.03
C ALA A 250 -22.76 39.45 -23.83
N GLY A 251 -22.62 38.89 -22.62
CA GLY A 251 -22.54 39.61 -21.36
C GLY A 251 -21.08 39.90 -20.99
N TRP A 252 -20.82 41.09 -20.51
CA TRP A 252 -19.48 41.50 -20.06
C TRP A 252 -19.56 42.19 -18.72
N TYR A 253 -18.71 41.79 -17.76
CA TYR A 253 -18.43 42.55 -16.57
C TYR A 253 -17.28 43.50 -16.87
N VAL A 254 -17.46 44.80 -16.68
CA VAL A 254 -16.51 45.84 -17.09
C VAL A 254 -16.15 46.69 -15.88
N LYS A 255 -14.87 46.68 -15.49
CA LYS A 255 -14.35 47.57 -14.43
C LYS A 255 -13.36 48.54 -15.00
N ALA A 256 -13.61 49.82 -14.80
CA ALA A 256 -12.74 50.90 -15.19
C ALA A 256 -11.97 51.46 -13.99
N SER A 257 -10.70 51.74 -14.25
CA SER A 257 -9.82 52.44 -13.33
C SER A 257 -9.16 53.62 -14.08
N ASN A 258 -9.02 54.75 -13.43
CA ASN A 258 -8.40 55.94 -14.01
C ASN A 258 -7.58 56.73 -12.97
N GLY A 259 -6.72 57.62 -13.44
CA GLY A 259 -5.93 58.46 -12.56
C GLY A 259 -5.03 59.41 -13.33
N ASP A 260 -4.28 60.23 -12.59
CA ASP A 260 -3.36 61.16 -13.16
C ASP A 260 -1.99 60.55 -13.52
N ILE A 261 -1.38 61.01 -14.60
CA ILE A 261 -0.03 60.62 -15.04
C ILE A 261 0.99 61.60 -14.50
N ASP A 262 2.03 61.12 -13.80
CA ASP A 262 3.16 61.94 -13.41
C ASP A 262 3.82 62.48 -14.70
N PRO A 263 3.99 63.83 -14.85
CA PRO A 263 4.63 64.45 -15.98
C PRO A 263 6.03 63.90 -16.30
N ALA A 264 6.73 63.40 -15.30
CA ALA A 264 8.03 62.77 -15.50
C ALA A 264 7.99 61.53 -16.38
N LEU A 265 6.86 60.78 -16.37
CA LEU A 265 6.66 59.59 -17.20
C LEU A 265 6.38 59.90 -18.67
N LEU A 266 6.15 61.18 -19.02
CA LEU A 266 5.82 61.61 -20.34
C LEU A 266 7.03 62.27 -21.05
N LEU A 267 8.19 62.43 -20.43
CA LEU A 267 9.35 63.13 -20.94
C LEU A 267 9.91 62.56 -22.25
N ASP A 268 9.83 61.27 -22.44
CA ASP A 268 10.24 60.55 -23.65
C ASP A 268 9.19 60.54 -24.77
N ARG A 269 7.98 61.12 -24.50
CA ARG A 269 6.90 61.12 -25.46
C ARG A 269 6.88 62.36 -26.36
N PRO A 270 6.27 62.24 -27.57
CA PRO A 270 6.03 63.41 -28.43
C PRO A 270 5.35 64.55 -27.69
N THR A 271 5.63 65.78 -28.04
CA THR A 271 5.16 67.00 -27.36
C THR A 271 3.60 67.00 -27.21
N GLU A 272 2.90 66.50 -28.20
CA GLU A 272 1.42 66.43 -28.20
C GLU A 272 0.91 65.40 -27.20
N GLU A 273 1.68 64.30 -26.97
CA GLU A 273 1.33 63.27 -25.98
C GLU A 273 1.66 63.70 -24.55
N ARG A 274 2.62 64.61 -24.34
CA ARG A 274 2.98 65.11 -23.00
C ARG A 274 1.89 65.92 -22.33
N ARG A 275 0.87 66.33 -23.08
CA ARG A 275 -0.30 67.06 -22.56
C ARG A 275 -1.38 66.11 -21.99
N ARG A 276 -1.19 64.83 -22.10
CA ARG A 276 -2.12 63.83 -21.49
C ARG A 276 -1.86 63.73 -20.01
N GLY A 277 -2.71 64.33 -19.21
CA GLY A 277 -2.62 64.34 -17.76
C GLY A 277 -3.16 63.07 -17.13
N ASN A 278 -4.00 62.28 -17.81
CA ASN A 278 -4.75 61.18 -17.21
C ASN A 278 -4.58 59.88 -17.97
N TRP A 279 -4.64 58.79 -17.25
CA TRP A 279 -4.74 57.43 -17.80
C TRP A 279 -6.11 56.79 -17.49
N SER A 280 -6.53 55.87 -18.32
CA SER A 280 -7.68 55.02 -18.10
C SER A 280 -7.35 53.60 -18.52
N ILE A 281 -7.81 52.65 -17.72
CA ILE A 281 -7.69 51.22 -17.94
C ILE A 281 -9.02 50.61 -17.59
N SER A 282 -9.50 49.70 -18.43
CA SER A 282 -10.71 48.92 -18.19
C SER A 282 -10.44 47.47 -18.49
N TRP A 283 -10.89 46.58 -17.61
CA TRP A 283 -10.93 45.17 -17.86
C TRP A 283 -12.37 44.73 -18.13
N ALA A 284 -12.55 44.00 -19.22
CA ALA A 284 -13.83 43.43 -19.58
C ALA A 284 -13.74 41.90 -19.53
N VAL A 285 -14.47 41.32 -18.62
CA VAL A 285 -14.55 39.87 -18.39
C VAL A 285 -15.84 39.38 -19.04
N PRO A 286 -15.81 38.45 -19.99
CA PRO A 286 -17.04 37.88 -20.55
C PRO A 286 -17.73 37.01 -19.49
N VAL A 287 -19.05 37.18 -19.36
CA VAL A 287 -19.86 36.51 -18.35
C VAL A 287 -21.11 35.88 -18.95
N ALA A 288 -21.52 34.73 -18.41
CA ALA A 288 -22.81 34.12 -18.70
C ALA A 288 -23.96 34.90 -18.05
N GLU A 289 -25.22 34.54 -18.33
CA GLU A 289 -26.42 35.16 -17.76
C GLU A 289 -26.46 35.14 -16.22
N ASP A 290 -25.82 34.11 -15.60
CA ASP A 290 -25.70 33.97 -14.15
C ASP A 290 -24.49 34.68 -13.54
N GLY A 291 -23.76 35.46 -14.33
CA GLY A 291 -22.60 36.25 -13.90
C GLY A 291 -21.28 35.44 -13.82
N ARG A 292 -21.25 34.16 -14.14
CA ARG A 292 -20.03 33.37 -14.16
C ARG A 292 -19.10 33.76 -15.31
N PRO A 293 -17.77 33.92 -15.10
CA PRO A 293 -16.82 34.09 -16.16
C PRO A 293 -16.87 32.95 -17.17
N ILE A 294 -16.78 33.28 -18.44
CA ILE A 294 -16.69 32.33 -19.55
C ILE A 294 -15.44 32.64 -20.39
N ALA A 295 -15.09 31.74 -21.29
CA ALA A 295 -14.02 31.98 -22.24
C ALA A 295 -14.36 33.15 -23.17
N LEU A 296 -13.33 33.86 -23.65
CA LEU A 296 -13.54 34.92 -24.66
C LEU A 296 -14.30 34.36 -25.86
N PRO A 297 -15.38 35.06 -26.33
CA PRO A 297 -16.10 34.65 -27.51
C PRO A 297 -15.16 34.48 -28.71
N SER A 298 -15.32 33.43 -29.50
CA SER A 298 -14.42 33.11 -30.62
C SER A 298 -14.33 34.21 -31.69
N ARG A 299 -15.33 35.11 -31.76
CA ARG A 299 -15.35 36.30 -32.63
C ARG A 299 -14.57 37.49 -32.04
N THR A 300 -14.15 37.43 -30.77
CA THR A 300 -13.48 38.53 -30.09
C THR A 300 -11.96 38.37 -30.20
N SER A 301 -11.30 39.37 -30.68
CA SER A 301 -9.85 39.36 -30.84
C SER A 301 -9.12 39.49 -29.50
N ALA A 302 -8.31 38.51 -29.17
CA ALA A 302 -7.49 38.49 -27.92
C ALA A 302 -6.27 39.41 -28.08
N VAL A 303 -6.51 40.72 -28.12
CA VAL A 303 -5.48 41.78 -28.27
C VAL A 303 -5.72 42.93 -27.30
N LEU A 304 -4.68 43.73 -27.09
CA LEU A 304 -4.84 45.01 -26.39
C LEU A 304 -5.71 45.99 -27.17
N HIS A 305 -6.65 46.64 -26.52
CA HIS A 305 -7.43 47.76 -27.09
C HIS A 305 -6.98 49.10 -26.54
N ALA A 306 -6.49 49.99 -27.43
CA ALA A 306 -5.95 51.29 -27.06
C ALA A 306 -6.55 52.47 -27.85
N PRO A 307 -7.77 52.90 -27.64
CA PRO A 307 -8.97 52.19 -27.17
C PRO A 307 -9.55 51.20 -28.19
N THR A 308 -9.11 51.25 -29.44
CA THR A 308 -9.47 50.35 -30.54
C THR A 308 -8.48 49.18 -30.64
N PRO A 309 -8.83 48.05 -31.28
CA PRO A 309 -7.96 46.88 -31.38
C PRO A 309 -6.58 47.23 -31.91
N SER A 310 -5.53 46.77 -31.24
CA SER A 310 -4.13 46.84 -31.72
C SER A 310 -3.74 45.51 -32.36
N ALA A 311 -2.49 45.34 -32.79
CA ALA A 311 -1.92 44.08 -33.19
C ALA A 311 -1.09 43.44 -32.04
N GLU A 312 -1.17 44.00 -30.82
CA GLU A 312 -0.45 43.48 -29.63
C GLU A 312 -1.24 42.30 -29.04
N PRO A 313 -0.73 41.07 -29.13
CA PRO A 313 -1.43 39.90 -28.64
C PRO A 313 -1.48 39.91 -27.13
N LEU A 314 -2.65 39.55 -26.57
CA LEU A 314 -2.89 39.47 -25.13
C LEU A 314 -3.88 38.36 -24.85
N ASP A 315 -3.36 37.16 -24.53
CA ASP A 315 -4.16 35.94 -24.27
C ASP A 315 -4.48 35.81 -22.77
N LEU A 316 -5.33 36.71 -22.27
CA LEU A 316 -5.85 36.66 -20.92
C LEU A 316 -7.36 36.32 -20.96
N PRO A 317 -7.94 35.80 -19.89
CA PRO A 317 -9.38 35.48 -19.86
C PRO A 317 -10.27 36.73 -19.72
N ALA A 318 -9.74 37.89 -20.09
CA ALA A 318 -10.42 39.18 -20.11
C ALA A 318 -9.78 40.10 -21.14
N LEU A 319 -10.53 41.03 -21.68
CA LEU A 319 -10.01 42.06 -22.56
C LEU A 319 -9.44 43.24 -21.78
N LEU A 320 -8.23 43.70 -22.15
CA LEU A 320 -7.67 44.94 -21.65
C LEU A 320 -7.94 46.07 -22.60
N LEU A 321 -8.58 47.10 -22.13
CA LEU A 321 -8.78 48.35 -22.82
C LEU A 321 -8.08 49.48 -22.03
N GLY A 322 -7.30 50.29 -22.69
CA GLY A 322 -6.57 51.32 -21.92
C GLY A 322 -5.84 52.33 -22.79
N SER A 323 -5.41 53.42 -22.13
CA SER A 323 -4.69 54.52 -22.75
C SER A 323 -3.20 54.23 -22.99
N PHE A 324 -2.88 52.97 -23.40
CA PHE A 324 -1.51 52.57 -23.70
C PHE A 324 -0.92 53.36 -24.90
N PRO A 325 0.32 53.81 -24.77
CA PRO A 325 0.99 54.45 -25.91
C PRO A 325 1.30 53.41 -26.99
N LEU A 326 0.91 53.69 -28.22
CA LEU A 326 1.20 52.84 -29.36
C LEU A 326 2.35 53.45 -30.19
N ASP A 327 3.00 52.63 -30.99
CA ASP A 327 3.98 53.05 -32.00
C ASP A 327 3.31 53.88 -33.12
N SER A 328 4.09 54.39 -34.05
CA SER A 328 3.61 55.22 -35.16
C SER A 328 2.66 54.47 -36.12
N SER A 329 2.71 53.15 -36.15
CA SER A 329 1.82 52.27 -36.91
C SER A 329 0.49 51.96 -36.19
N ARG A 330 0.38 52.32 -34.91
CA ARG A 330 -0.70 51.98 -34.00
C ARG A 330 -0.96 50.47 -33.84
N ARG A 331 0.08 49.67 -34.11
CA ARG A 331 -0.03 48.19 -34.02
C ARG A 331 0.49 47.65 -32.72
N HIS A 332 1.62 48.19 -32.23
CA HIS A 332 2.31 47.67 -31.05
C HIS A 332 2.45 48.72 -29.96
N VAL A 333 2.59 48.26 -28.73
CA VAL A 333 2.79 49.13 -27.57
C VAL A 333 4.19 49.71 -27.62
N ALA A 334 4.27 51.02 -27.47
CA ALA A 334 5.55 51.71 -27.37
C ALA A 334 6.17 51.44 -26.00
N THR A 335 7.46 51.05 -26.00
CA THR A 335 8.22 50.82 -24.78
C THR A 335 8.55 52.16 -24.08
N GLY A 336 8.76 52.12 -22.76
CA GLY A 336 9.17 53.26 -21.97
C GLY A 336 8.54 53.32 -20.57
N PRO A 337 8.93 54.34 -19.77
CA PRO A 337 8.46 54.48 -18.38
C PRO A 337 6.93 54.53 -18.24
N LEU A 338 6.26 55.25 -19.13
CA LEU A 338 4.80 55.28 -19.16
C LEU A 338 4.16 53.90 -19.35
N CYS A 339 4.67 53.13 -20.30
CA CYS A 339 4.17 51.77 -20.54
C CYS A 339 4.35 50.88 -19.29
N THR A 340 5.52 50.92 -18.66
CA THR A 340 5.76 50.15 -17.43
C THR A 340 4.81 50.55 -16.31
N PHE A 341 4.56 51.85 -16.15
CA PHE A 341 3.58 52.33 -15.17
C PHE A 341 2.16 51.83 -15.48
N LEU A 342 1.73 51.92 -16.76
CA LEU A 342 0.38 51.42 -17.14
C LEU A 342 0.24 49.93 -17.01
N VAL A 343 1.27 49.15 -17.30
CA VAL A 343 1.28 47.69 -17.02
C VAL A 343 1.05 47.38 -15.53
N GLN A 344 1.70 48.18 -14.66
CA GLN A 344 1.47 48.02 -13.21
C GLN A 344 0.03 48.38 -12.80
N GLN A 345 -0.51 49.50 -13.33
CA GLN A 345 -1.90 49.91 -13.03
C GLN A 345 -2.91 48.90 -13.59
N ALA A 346 -2.67 48.36 -14.78
CA ALA A 346 -3.52 47.32 -15.37
C ALA A 346 -3.49 46.03 -14.54
N ALA A 347 -2.33 45.63 -14.06
CA ALA A 347 -2.21 44.44 -13.22
C ALA A 347 -2.90 44.62 -11.86
N LEU A 348 -2.78 45.79 -11.22
CA LEU A 348 -3.49 46.13 -10.00
C LEU A 348 -5.01 46.06 -10.21
N ALA A 349 -5.53 46.76 -11.26
CA ALA A 349 -6.93 46.76 -11.60
C ALA A 349 -7.46 45.32 -11.89
N TYR A 350 -6.66 44.45 -12.53
CA TYR A 350 -7.04 43.08 -12.77
C TYR A 350 -7.21 42.27 -11.47
N VAL A 351 -6.24 42.42 -10.56
CA VAL A 351 -6.28 41.71 -9.27
C VAL A 351 -7.43 42.21 -8.39
N ASP A 352 -7.79 43.50 -8.48
CA ASP A 352 -8.97 44.04 -7.82
C ASP A 352 -10.26 43.45 -8.43
N VAL A 353 -10.37 43.33 -9.76
CA VAL A 353 -11.48 42.61 -10.44
C VAL A 353 -11.58 41.18 -9.97
N LEU A 354 -10.44 40.47 -9.92
CA LEU A 354 -10.39 39.09 -9.44
C LEU A 354 -10.90 38.97 -8.00
N ALA A 355 -10.48 39.86 -7.12
CA ALA A 355 -10.90 39.86 -5.72
C ALA A 355 -12.40 40.15 -5.55
N GLU A 356 -12.95 41.16 -6.29
CA GLU A 356 -14.37 41.52 -6.29
C GLU A 356 -15.24 40.38 -6.84
N LEU A 357 -14.83 39.74 -7.92
CA LEU A 357 -15.55 38.58 -8.46
C LEU A 357 -15.44 37.39 -7.51
N ALA A 358 -14.30 37.17 -6.82
CA ALA A 358 -14.18 36.15 -5.79
C ALA A 358 -15.16 36.37 -4.62
N GLU A 359 -15.47 37.62 -4.28
CA GLU A 359 -16.49 37.92 -3.26
C GLU A 359 -17.92 37.70 -3.76
N SER A 360 -18.22 38.07 -5.01
CA SER A 360 -19.58 38.06 -5.55
C SER A 360 -20.04 36.71 -6.06
N ILE A 361 -19.20 36.00 -6.78
CA ILE A 361 -19.52 34.71 -7.45
C ILE A 361 -18.76 33.50 -6.88
N GLY A 362 -17.88 33.71 -5.90
CA GLY A 362 -17.17 32.63 -5.21
C GLY A 362 -15.97 32.06 -5.98
N PRO A 363 -15.65 30.77 -5.77
CA PRO A 363 -14.40 30.16 -6.18
C PRO A 363 -14.17 30.08 -7.69
N ILE A 364 -15.22 30.15 -8.50
CA ILE A 364 -15.12 30.12 -9.96
C ILE A 364 -14.35 31.34 -10.51
N ALA A 365 -14.32 32.46 -9.77
CA ALA A 365 -13.48 33.59 -10.11
C ALA A 365 -11.99 33.25 -10.22
N LEU A 366 -11.53 32.20 -9.56
CA LEU A 366 -10.12 31.78 -9.65
C LEU A 366 -9.71 31.25 -11.03
N ASP A 367 -10.67 30.95 -11.90
CA ASP A 367 -10.41 30.58 -13.30
C ASP A 367 -9.88 31.79 -14.12
N LEU A 368 -10.06 33.02 -13.60
CA LEU A 368 -9.45 34.23 -14.17
C LEU A 368 -7.97 34.40 -13.83
N VAL A 369 -7.40 33.58 -12.92
CA VAL A 369 -5.95 33.59 -12.67
C VAL A 369 -5.23 33.11 -13.92
N PRO A 370 -4.41 33.97 -14.57
CA PRO A 370 -3.81 33.62 -15.85
C PRO A 370 -2.76 32.53 -15.72
N PRO A 371 -2.74 31.55 -16.65
CA PRO A 371 -1.71 30.50 -16.68
C PRO A 371 -0.34 31.14 -17.00
N PRO A 372 0.77 30.46 -16.76
CA PRO A 372 2.13 30.99 -17.00
C PRO A 372 2.53 31.08 -18.48
N ALA A 373 1.76 30.48 -19.40
CA ALA A 373 2.03 30.53 -20.84
C ALA A 373 1.90 31.97 -21.37
N ILE A 374 2.80 32.41 -22.28
CA ILE A 374 2.87 33.75 -22.85
C ILE A 374 2.78 33.67 -24.37
N VAL A 375 2.13 34.66 -24.99
CA VAL A 375 1.98 34.77 -26.45
C VAL A 375 2.81 35.88 -27.05
N GLY A 376 3.32 36.84 -26.25
CA GLY A 376 4.14 37.98 -26.69
C GLY A 376 4.88 38.63 -25.51
N ALA A 377 5.77 39.57 -25.82
CA ALA A 377 6.56 40.28 -24.82
C ALA A 377 5.67 41.12 -23.88
N PHE A 378 4.69 41.83 -24.41
CA PHE A 378 3.75 42.65 -23.63
C PHE A 378 2.85 41.76 -22.76
N ASP A 379 2.27 40.69 -23.34
CA ASP A 379 1.51 39.66 -22.58
C ASP A 379 2.33 39.10 -21.41
N GLY A 380 3.60 38.76 -21.66
CA GLY A 380 4.48 38.25 -20.62
C GLY A 380 4.69 39.23 -19.47
N GLN A 381 4.88 40.55 -19.77
CA GLN A 381 5.08 41.57 -18.74
C GLN A 381 3.84 41.76 -17.87
N ILE A 382 2.67 41.92 -18.50
CA ILE A 382 1.41 42.15 -17.75
C ILE A 382 0.99 40.91 -16.96
N ARG A 383 1.12 39.73 -17.55
CA ARG A 383 0.84 38.44 -16.91
C ARG A 383 1.74 38.19 -15.70
N ALA A 384 3.04 38.42 -15.84
CA ALA A 384 3.98 38.27 -14.73
C ALA A 384 3.59 39.20 -13.56
N ARG A 385 3.22 40.44 -13.85
CA ARG A 385 2.82 41.40 -12.82
C ARG A 385 1.49 41.06 -12.17
N ILE A 386 0.51 40.60 -12.94
CA ILE A 386 -0.78 40.11 -12.40
C ILE A 386 -0.50 38.93 -11.45
N ARG A 387 0.30 37.98 -11.87
CA ARG A 387 0.64 36.80 -11.04
C ARG A 387 1.36 37.15 -9.76
N GLU A 388 2.30 38.09 -9.83
CA GLU A 388 3.02 38.61 -8.63
C GLU A 388 2.04 39.24 -7.63
N LEU A 389 1.15 40.12 -8.09
CA LEU A 389 0.18 40.79 -7.22
C LEU A 389 -0.90 39.83 -6.70
N ALA A 390 -1.40 38.92 -7.55
CA ALA A 390 -2.40 37.93 -7.17
C ALA A 390 -1.89 36.92 -6.12
N ARG A 391 -0.59 36.64 -6.14
CA ARG A 391 0.07 35.77 -5.15
C ARG A 391 0.00 36.33 -3.74
N GLU A 392 0.03 37.66 -3.61
CA GLU A 392 0.01 38.34 -2.32
C GLU A 392 -1.40 38.64 -1.81
N ARG A 393 -2.40 38.54 -2.67
CA ARG A 393 -3.81 38.76 -2.29
C ARG A 393 -4.39 37.52 -1.63
N PRO A 394 -5.17 37.64 -0.55
CA PRO A 394 -5.84 36.52 0.10
C PRO A 394 -7.08 36.09 -0.72
N LEU A 395 -6.83 35.38 -1.82
CA LEU A 395 -7.87 34.94 -2.76
C LEU A 395 -8.62 33.69 -2.29
N LEU A 396 -7.96 32.83 -1.48
CA LEU A 396 -8.57 31.65 -0.93
C LEU A 396 -9.43 31.98 0.29
N ARG A 397 -10.49 31.21 0.52
CA ARG A 397 -11.40 31.38 1.67
C ARG A 397 -11.30 30.19 2.61
N GLY A 398 -11.30 30.48 3.91
CA GLY A 398 -11.27 29.48 4.97
C GLY A 398 -12.64 28.88 5.26
N LEU A 399 -12.61 27.73 5.90
CA LEU A 399 -13.80 27.08 6.45
C LEU A 399 -14.18 27.62 7.83
N VAL A 400 -13.19 27.99 8.62
CA VAL A 400 -13.42 28.51 10.00
C VAL A 400 -12.55 29.75 10.23
N PRO A 401 -13.14 30.95 10.35
CA PRO A 401 -14.56 31.28 10.06
C PRO A 401 -14.86 31.11 8.56
N GLU A 402 -16.10 30.71 8.24
CA GLU A 402 -16.50 30.44 6.85
C GLU A 402 -16.43 31.71 5.99
N GLY A 403 -15.87 31.57 4.80
CA GLY A 403 -15.79 32.62 3.79
C GLY A 403 -14.77 33.73 4.07
N VAL A 404 -14.03 33.67 5.18
CA VAL A 404 -13.00 34.68 5.49
C VAL A 404 -11.77 34.46 4.62
N PRO A 405 -11.21 35.57 4.01
CA PRO A 405 -9.98 35.48 3.26
C PRO A 405 -8.81 34.95 4.09
N VAL A 406 -8.11 33.92 3.58
CA VAL A 406 -6.94 33.35 4.25
C VAL A 406 -5.67 33.82 3.55
N PRO A 407 -4.77 34.50 4.28
CA PRO A 407 -3.46 34.88 3.76
C PRO A 407 -2.66 33.65 3.32
N ARG A 408 -1.84 33.81 2.29
CA ARG A 408 -1.05 32.73 1.68
C ARG A 408 -0.22 31.93 2.69
N ASP A 409 0.45 32.63 3.60
CA ASP A 409 1.34 32.07 4.62
C ASP A 409 0.61 31.23 5.67
N ARG A 410 -0.70 31.41 5.78
CA ARG A 410 -1.58 30.66 6.70
C ARG A 410 -2.51 29.68 6.00
N ALA A 411 -2.60 29.74 4.69
CA ALA A 411 -3.50 28.88 3.91
C ALA A 411 -3.03 27.41 3.92
N VAL A 412 -3.90 26.52 4.38
CA VAL A 412 -3.67 25.07 4.45
C VAL A 412 -4.69 24.34 3.57
N VAL A 413 -4.22 23.58 2.62
CA VAL A 413 -5.03 22.69 1.77
C VAL A 413 -4.82 21.25 2.22
N VAL A 414 -5.89 20.59 2.62
CA VAL A 414 -5.85 19.19 3.06
C VAL A 414 -6.04 18.28 1.85
N GLU A 415 -5.17 17.27 1.71
CA GLU A 415 -5.15 16.36 0.57
C GLU A 415 -5.07 14.89 1.01
N SER A 416 -5.69 13.99 0.23
CA SER A 416 -5.50 12.55 0.32
C SER A 416 -5.07 12.04 -1.04
N ALA A 417 -3.92 11.34 -1.12
CA ALA A 417 -3.33 10.88 -2.38
C ALA A 417 -3.23 11.98 -3.46
N SER A 418 -2.83 13.20 -3.05
CA SER A 418 -2.73 14.39 -3.93
C SER A 418 -4.06 14.92 -4.49
N VAL A 419 -5.18 14.48 -3.93
CA VAL A 419 -6.52 14.99 -4.22
C VAL A 419 -7.04 15.75 -3.01
N VAL A 420 -7.59 16.95 -3.22
CA VAL A 420 -8.19 17.76 -2.16
C VAL A 420 -9.35 16.99 -1.53
N VAL A 421 -9.39 17.00 -0.19
CA VAL A 421 -10.43 16.28 0.56
C VAL A 421 -11.81 16.94 0.40
N THR A 422 -12.86 16.21 0.81
CA THR A 422 -14.21 16.77 0.78
C THR A 422 -14.41 17.90 1.80
N PRO A 423 -15.42 18.76 1.63
CA PRO A 423 -15.69 19.85 2.58
C PRO A 423 -15.93 19.36 4.01
N GLU A 424 -16.55 18.20 4.18
CA GLU A 424 -16.83 17.61 5.49
C GLU A 424 -15.53 17.24 6.22
N VAL A 425 -14.59 16.60 5.50
CA VAL A 425 -13.27 16.24 6.05
C VAL A 425 -12.44 17.49 6.35
N ALA A 426 -12.43 18.45 5.42
CA ALA A 426 -11.74 19.71 5.63
C ALA A 426 -12.29 20.48 6.84
N ALA A 427 -13.62 20.48 7.03
CA ALA A 427 -14.28 21.12 8.18
C ALA A 427 -13.90 20.42 9.51
N ALA A 428 -13.80 19.10 9.51
CA ALA A 428 -13.34 18.36 10.67
C ALA A 428 -11.89 18.72 11.04
N VAL A 429 -11.00 18.82 10.06
CA VAL A 429 -9.60 19.22 10.26
C VAL A 429 -9.51 20.69 10.70
N ALA A 430 -10.36 21.58 10.17
CA ALA A 430 -10.43 22.99 10.53
C ALA A 430 -10.86 23.23 11.99
N ALA A 431 -11.45 22.25 12.65
CA ALA A 431 -11.75 22.33 14.07
C ALA A 431 -10.48 22.39 14.96
N VAL A 432 -9.34 21.97 14.43
CA VAL A 432 -8.05 21.87 15.15
C VAL A 432 -6.96 22.70 14.50
N ILE A 433 -6.99 22.82 13.17
CA ILE A 433 -5.95 23.50 12.40
C ILE A 433 -6.50 24.80 11.83
N ASP A 434 -5.88 25.91 12.18
CA ASP A 434 -6.21 27.23 11.63
C ASP A 434 -5.81 27.35 10.15
N GLY A 435 -6.59 28.11 9.39
CA GLY A 435 -6.28 28.46 8.01
C GLY A 435 -6.62 27.37 6.98
N VAL A 436 -7.36 26.34 7.36
CA VAL A 436 -7.85 25.33 6.42
C VAL A 436 -8.74 25.97 5.35
N VAL A 437 -8.34 25.84 4.11
CA VAL A 437 -9.05 26.38 2.95
C VAL A 437 -10.26 25.50 2.62
N ASP A 438 -11.38 26.15 2.34
CA ASP A 438 -12.57 25.46 1.83
C ASP A 438 -12.25 24.74 0.51
N PRO A 439 -12.44 23.42 0.41
CA PRO A 439 -12.16 22.63 -0.79
C PRO A 439 -12.77 23.16 -2.08
N ARG A 440 -13.90 23.86 -2.00
CA ARG A 440 -14.54 24.51 -3.14
C ARG A 440 -13.60 25.53 -3.82
N TRP A 441 -12.70 26.19 -3.05
CA TRP A 441 -11.71 27.14 -3.54
C TRP A 441 -10.43 26.49 -4.09
N CYS A 442 -10.34 25.17 -4.08
CA CYS A 442 -9.21 24.42 -4.55
C CYS A 442 -9.38 23.84 -5.96
N ALA A 443 -10.45 24.17 -6.68
CA ALA A 443 -10.75 23.64 -8.02
C ALA A 443 -9.73 24.13 -9.09
N SER A 444 -9.30 25.41 -9.01
CA SER A 444 -8.36 25.99 -9.98
C SER A 444 -6.91 25.59 -9.67
N ARG A 445 -6.36 24.65 -10.46
CA ARG A 445 -4.94 24.23 -10.34
C ARG A 445 -3.97 25.38 -10.59
N VAL A 446 -4.33 26.30 -11.51
CA VAL A 446 -3.50 27.46 -11.83
C VAL A 446 -3.38 28.37 -10.63
N ALA A 447 -4.49 28.65 -9.96
CA ALA A 447 -4.51 29.48 -8.75
C ALA A 447 -3.74 28.82 -7.60
N LEU A 448 -3.94 27.55 -7.36
CA LEU A 448 -3.22 26.81 -6.31
C LEU A 448 -1.71 26.76 -6.57
N THR A 449 -1.30 26.58 -7.84
CA THR A 449 0.12 26.61 -8.21
C THR A 449 0.73 28.00 -8.05
N LEU A 450 -0.05 29.07 -8.24
CA LEU A 450 0.40 30.42 -8.04
C LEU A 450 0.52 30.81 -6.57
N ILE A 451 -0.51 30.50 -5.78
CA ILE A 451 -0.61 30.87 -4.36
C ILE A 451 0.31 30.00 -3.52
N GLU A 452 0.54 28.74 -3.91
CA GLU A 452 1.36 27.75 -3.17
C GLU A 452 0.96 27.65 -1.68
N PRO A 453 -0.29 27.32 -1.36
CA PRO A 453 -0.69 27.12 0.04
C PRO A 453 0.07 25.93 0.64
N ARG A 454 0.22 25.90 1.95
CA ARG A 454 0.74 24.73 2.66
C ARG A 454 -0.15 23.53 2.34
N ARG A 455 0.43 22.46 1.82
CA ARG A 455 -0.28 21.19 1.59
C ARG A 455 -0.10 20.31 2.81
N LEU A 456 -1.19 19.82 3.33
CA LEU A 456 -1.24 18.93 4.47
C LEU A 456 -1.84 17.60 4.02
N SER A 457 -1.08 16.53 4.12
CA SER A 457 -1.64 15.20 3.86
C SER A 457 -2.65 14.82 4.95
N LEU A 458 -3.62 13.96 4.62
CA LEU A 458 -4.56 13.46 5.62
C LEU A 458 -3.84 12.72 6.77
N ALA A 459 -2.73 12.05 6.46
CA ALA A 459 -1.88 11.40 7.47
C ALA A 459 -1.23 12.41 8.42
N ASP A 460 -0.68 13.54 7.90
CA ASP A 460 -0.12 14.60 8.74
C ASP A 460 -1.22 15.30 9.58
N ALA A 461 -2.44 15.40 9.03
CA ALA A 461 -3.58 15.94 9.78
C ALA A 461 -3.93 15.04 10.98
N PHE A 462 -3.77 13.71 10.87
CA PHE A 462 -3.96 12.78 11.98
C PHE A 462 -2.98 13.05 13.13
N ASP A 463 -1.77 13.53 12.85
CA ASP A 463 -0.79 13.91 13.87
C ASP A 463 -1.25 15.08 14.73
N GLU A 464 -1.81 16.07 14.08
CA GLU A 464 -2.38 17.24 14.78
C GLU A 464 -3.64 16.86 15.60
N LEU A 465 -4.47 15.96 15.07
CA LEU A 465 -5.70 15.49 15.73
C LEU A 465 -5.39 14.68 17.00
N LEU A 466 -4.23 14.00 17.08
CA LEU A 466 -3.81 13.25 18.28
C LEU A 466 -3.68 14.10 19.53
N GLY A 467 -3.24 15.34 19.38
CA GLY A 467 -3.05 16.31 20.48
C GLY A 467 -4.33 17.02 20.89
N ALA A 468 -5.41 16.85 20.13
CA ALA A 468 -6.64 17.60 20.33
C ALA A 468 -7.60 16.89 21.30
N SER A 469 -8.18 17.63 22.23
CA SER A 469 -9.21 17.12 23.14
C SER A 469 -10.58 17.21 22.46
N LEU A 470 -10.92 16.19 21.68
CA LEU A 470 -12.17 16.13 20.92
C LEU A 470 -13.14 15.14 21.57
N PRO A 471 -14.46 15.43 21.60
CA PRO A 471 -15.44 14.53 22.18
C PRO A 471 -15.56 13.24 21.33
N PRO A 472 -15.82 12.07 21.96
CA PRO A 472 -15.90 10.79 21.24
C PRO A 472 -16.89 10.79 20.07
N ALA A 473 -18.06 11.42 20.21
CA ALA A 473 -19.05 11.53 19.13
C ALA A 473 -18.55 12.32 17.90
N TRP A 474 -17.60 13.23 18.09
CA TRP A 474 -16.95 13.94 16.98
C TRP A 474 -16.16 12.95 16.11
N TRP A 475 -15.44 12.01 16.73
CA TRP A 475 -14.68 10.99 16.04
C TRP A 475 -15.56 10.08 15.18
N HIS A 476 -16.74 9.71 15.67
CA HIS A 476 -17.70 8.94 14.88
C HIS A 476 -18.08 9.68 13.58
N SER A 477 -18.43 10.97 13.69
CA SER A 477 -18.78 11.80 12.52
C SER A 477 -17.59 11.99 11.58
N PHE A 478 -16.38 12.11 12.13
CA PHE A 478 -15.16 12.20 11.34
C PHE A 478 -14.90 10.90 10.57
N TYR A 479 -15.04 9.74 11.19
CA TYR A 479 -14.88 8.44 10.51
C TYR A 479 -15.89 8.25 9.40
N GLU A 480 -17.13 8.66 9.58
CA GLU A 480 -18.14 8.65 8.52
C GLU A 480 -17.67 9.47 7.32
N SER A 481 -17.16 10.69 7.55
CA SER A 481 -16.70 11.58 6.49
C SER A 481 -15.52 11.04 5.70
N ILE A 482 -14.60 10.29 6.35
CA ILE A 482 -13.41 9.70 5.71
C ILE A 482 -13.62 8.27 5.20
N SER A 483 -14.77 7.66 5.43
CA SER A 483 -15.05 6.25 5.11
C SER A 483 -14.96 5.90 3.63
N GLN A 484 -15.06 6.89 2.75
CA GLN A 484 -14.99 6.78 1.29
C GLN A 484 -13.56 6.74 0.74
N TYR A 485 -12.54 7.09 1.55
CA TYR A 485 -11.14 7.08 1.10
C TYR A 485 -10.55 5.67 1.11
N GLU A 486 -9.47 5.48 0.35
CA GLU A 486 -8.74 4.22 0.34
C GLU A 486 -8.11 3.94 1.71
N LEU A 487 -8.16 2.69 2.17
CA LEU A 487 -7.68 2.29 3.49
C LEU A 487 -6.18 2.58 3.69
N SER A 488 -5.38 2.51 2.63
CA SER A 488 -3.95 2.85 2.63
C SER A 488 -3.68 4.31 2.99
N SER A 489 -4.60 5.22 2.65
CA SER A 489 -4.48 6.65 2.98
C SER A 489 -4.97 6.98 4.40
N LEU A 490 -5.52 6.00 5.12
CA LEU A 490 -6.02 6.13 6.49
C LEU A 490 -5.10 5.46 7.53
N GLU A 491 -3.90 5.05 7.13
CA GLU A 491 -2.90 4.54 8.08
C GLU A 491 -2.57 5.57 9.15
N GLY A 492 -2.48 5.12 10.40
CA GLY A 492 -2.21 6.00 11.53
C GLY A 492 -3.41 6.82 12.02
N LEU A 493 -4.63 6.50 11.56
CA LEU A 493 -5.86 7.15 12.02
C LEU A 493 -5.95 7.13 13.55
N PRO A 494 -6.12 8.28 14.21
CA PRO A 494 -6.29 8.34 15.65
C PRO A 494 -7.61 7.71 16.10
N VAL A 495 -7.56 6.98 17.23
CA VAL A 495 -8.72 6.29 17.80
C VAL A 495 -8.84 6.64 19.28
N PRO A 496 -9.95 7.21 19.73
CA PRO A 496 -10.19 7.47 21.15
C PRO A 496 -10.59 6.19 21.87
N LEU A 497 -9.94 5.93 22.98
CA LEU A 497 -10.23 4.83 23.89
C LEU A 497 -11.16 5.28 25.01
N VAL A 498 -11.84 4.32 25.63
CA VAL A 498 -12.51 4.51 26.91
C VAL A 498 -11.51 5.10 27.90
N GLY A 499 -11.87 6.19 28.58
CA GLY A 499 -10.95 6.93 29.45
C GLY A 499 -10.27 8.15 28.78
N GLY A 500 -10.58 8.45 27.51
CA GLY A 500 -10.21 9.71 26.84
C GLY A 500 -8.81 9.73 26.22
N ARG A 501 -8.06 8.64 26.27
CA ARG A 501 -6.77 8.52 25.59
C ARG A 501 -6.97 8.25 24.10
N VAL A 502 -6.23 8.95 23.24
CA VAL A 502 -6.24 8.71 21.79
C VAL A 502 -4.97 7.94 21.38
N VAL A 503 -5.13 6.92 20.53
CA VAL A 503 -4.03 6.06 20.04
C VAL A 503 -4.06 5.92 18.52
N ARG A 504 -2.95 5.46 17.91
CA ARG A 504 -2.84 5.28 16.45
C ARG A 504 -2.92 3.84 15.99
N ASN A 505 -2.56 2.89 16.84
CA ASN A 505 -2.50 1.49 16.44
C ASN A 505 -3.88 0.84 16.56
N ILE A 506 -4.63 0.96 15.48
CA ILE A 506 -6.02 0.47 15.39
C ILE A 506 -6.12 -1.06 15.54
N ARG A 507 -5.09 -1.80 15.09
CA ARG A 507 -5.06 -3.27 15.14
C ARG A 507 -4.98 -3.83 16.56
N GLU A 508 -4.52 -3.01 17.49
CA GLU A 508 -4.48 -3.34 18.93
C GLU A 508 -5.71 -2.84 19.68
N CYS A 509 -6.70 -2.29 18.98
CA CYS A 509 -7.90 -1.75 19.60
C CYS A 509 -9.10 -2.68 19.39
N PHE A 510 -9.98 -2.72 20.38
CA PHE A 510 -11.21 -3.51 20.35
C PHE A 510 -12.42 -2.59 20.17
N LEU A 511 -13.30 -2.97 19.26
CA LEU A 511 -14.60 -2.33 19.13
C LEU A 511 -15.46 -2.73 20.34
N PRO A 512 -16.19 -1.79 20.96
CA PRO A 512 -17.07 -2.15 22.08
C PRO A 512 -18.16 -3.08 21.60
N ASP A 513 -18.51 -4.08 22.42
CA ASP A 513 -19.73 -4.83 22.25
C ASP A 513 -20.91 -3.97 22.71
N SER A 514 -22.02 -4.00 21.97
CA SER A 514 -23.14 -3.05 22.13
C SER A 514 -23.81 -3.12 23.51
N ASP A 515 -23.65 -4.24 24.23
CA ASP A 515 -24.41 -4.54 25.46
C ASP A 515 -23.54 -4.70 26.74
N ALA A 516 -22.19 -4.68 26.65
CA ALA A 516 -21.32 -4.92 27.80
C ALA A 516 -20.57 -3.66 28.26
N GLU A 517 -20.45 -3.46 29.57
CA GLU A 517 -19.54 -2.45 30.12
C GLU A 517 -18.08 -2.82 29.78
N PRO A 518 -17.29 -1.89 29.22
CA PRO A 518 -15.90 -2.19 28.85
C PRO A 518 -15.08 -2.59 30.09
N PRO A 519 -14.31 -3.68 30.04
CA PRO A 519 -13.51 -4.14 31.16
C PRO A 519 -12.26 -3.29 31.35
N LEU A 520 -12.40 -2.14 32.00
CA LEU A 520 -11.32 -1.15 32.23
C LEU A 520 -10.15 -1.73 33.04
N VAL A 521 -10.44 -2.68 33.94
CA VAL A 521 -9.44 -3.30 34.81
C VAL A 521 -8.41 -4.15 34.06
N LEU A 522 -8.76 -4.58 32.84
CA LEU A 522 -7.89 -5.48 32.05
C LEU A 522 -6.80 -4.74 31.27
N GLY A 523 -6.72 -3.42 31.29
CA GLY A 523 -5.72 -2.66 30.55
C GLY A 523 -5.88 -2.73 29.02
N LEU A 524 -6.97 -3.28 28.51
CA LEU A 524 -7.25 -3.45 27.09
C LEU A 524 -7.59 -2.13 26.43
N ARG A 525 -7.19 -1.97 25.16
CA ARG A 525 -7.46 -0.77 24.36
C ARG A 525 -8.85 -0.83 23.73
N VAL A 526 -9.88 -0.62 24.54
CA VAL A 526 -11.26 -0.60 24.07
C VAL A 526 -11.59 0.79 23.51
N ILE A 527 -12.14 0.84 22.31
CA ILE A 527 -12.58 2.06 21.63
C ILE A 527 -13.79 2.62 22.36
N ASP A 528 -13.84 3.95 22.53
CA ASP A 528 -14.99 4.61 23.14
C ASP A 528 -16.27 4.28 22.36
N PRO A 529 -17.35 3.82 23.02
CA PRO A 529 -18.58 3.43 22.32
C PRO A 529 -19.18 4.53 21.46
N ALA A 530 -19.06 5.80 21.88
CA ALA A 530 -19.57 6.94 21.12
C ALA A 530 -18.70 7.27 19.88
N ALA A 531 -17.50 6.72 19.78
CA ALA A 531 -16.62 6.84 18.62
C ALA A 531 -16.63 5.60 17.72
N ALA A 532 -17.25 4.52 18.14
CA ALA A 532 -17.25 3.26 17.39
C ALA A 532 -17.89 3.43 15.99
N HIS A 533 -17.19 2.95 14.96
CA HIS A 533 -17.61 3.07 13.56
C HIS A 533 -17.17 1.86 12.73
N PRO A 534 -17.97 1.40 11.72
CA PRO A 534 -17.61 0.27 10.87
C PRO A 534 -16.27 0.40 10.14
N LEU A 535 -15.83 1.62 9.85
CA LEU A 535 -14.52 1.90 9.25
C LEU A 535 -13.37 1.31 10.07
N LEU A 536 -13.45 1.40 11.40
CA LEU A 536 -12.40 0.94 12.31
C LEU A 536 -12.19 -0.58 12.19
N ARG A 537 -13.27 -1.35 12.00
CA ARG A 537 -13.19 -2.79 11.69
C ARG A 537 -12.47 -3.05 10.36
N ARG A 538 -12.78 -2.27 9.32
CA ARG A 538 -12.11 -2.38 8.01
C ARG A 538 -10.62 -2.05 8.08
N LEU A 539 -10.21 -1.20 9.01
CA LEU A 539 -8.82 -0.83 9.27
C LEU A 539 -8.08 -1.81 10.20
N GLY A 540 -8.79 -2.83 10.71
CA GLY A 540 -8.21 -3.91 11.50
C GLY A 540 -8.47 -3.84 13.00
N ALA A 541 -9.41 -2.99 13.47
CA ALA A 541 -9.89 -3.07 14.84
C ALA A 541 -10.54 -4.43 15.08
N GLN A 542 -10.19 -5.03 16.20
CA GLN A 542 -10.67 -6.36 16.56
C GLN A 542 -12.09 -6.28 17.14
N PRO A 543 -12.91 -7.32 17.00
CA PRO A 543 -14.19 -7.39 17.71
C PRO A 543 -13.91 -7.38 19.22
N GLY A 544 -14.73 -6.70 19.98
CA GLY A 544 -14.60 -6.60 21.44
C GLY A 544 -15.55 -7.54 22.18
N ASP A 545 -15.98 -8.64 21.51
CA ASP A 545 -16.71 -9.69 22.18
C ASP A 545 -15.80 -10.44 23.16
N PRO A 546 -16.34 -11.06 24.23
CA PRO A 546 -15.54 -11.70 25.25
C PRO A 546 -14.52 -12.72 24.72
N ALA A 547 -14.89 -13.49 23.68
CA ALA A 547 -14.02 -14.49 23.09
C ALA A 547 -12.79 -13.87 22.40
N ALA A 548 -13.00 -12.80 21.62
CA ALA A 548 -11.90 -12.07 20.97
C ALA A 548 -10.97 -11.40 21.99
N LEU A 549 -11.53 -10.84 23.07
CA LEU A 549 -10.74 -10.24 24.15
C LEU A 549 -9.84 -11.27 24.83
N LEU A 550 -10.37 -12.45 25.15
CA LEU A 550 -9.65 -13.56 25.79
C LEU A 550 -8.53 -14.12 24.88
N GLY A 551 -8.74 -14.18 23.58
CA GLY A 551 -7.74 -14.65 22.61
C GLY A 551 -6.65 -13.62 22.24
N SER A 552 -6.71 -12.39 22.78
CA SER A 552 -5.87 -11.30 22.32
C SER A 552 -4.43 -11.36 22.84
N ASP A 553 -3.47 -10.99 22.00
CA ASP A 553 -2.07 -10.84 22.40
C ASP A 553 -1.86 -9.77 23.49
N GLN A 554 -2.78 -8.82 23.58
CA GLN A 554 -2.72 -7.78 24.60
C GLN A 554 -3.05 -8.36 25.98
N LEU A 555 -4.11 -9.19 26.09
CA LEU A 555 -4.42 -9.87 27.33
C LEU A 555 -3.30 -10.83 27.74
N ARG A 556 -2.71 -11.56 26.79
CA ARG A 556 -1.55 -12.45 27.09
C ARG A 556 -0.39 -11.70 27.72
N ARG A 557 -0.07 -10.49 27.27
CA ARG A 557 0.96 -9.64 27.86
C ARG A 557 0.56 -9.14 29.25
N GLU A 558 -0.70 -8.85 29.46
CA GLU A 558 -1.22 -8.41 30.76
C GLU A 558 -1.22 -9.57 31.78
N LEU A 559 -1.43 -10.82 31.36
CA LEU A 559 -1.40 -12.00 32.25
C LEU A 559 -0.05 -12.18 32.94
N THR A 560 1.05 -11.80 32.30
CA THR A 560 2.42 -11.97 32.82
C THR A 560 2.92 -10.78 33.68
N GLN A 561 2.12 -9.71 33.82
CA GLN A 561 2.52 -8.55 34.59
C GLN A 561 2.40 -8.81 36.11
N GLN A 562 3.42 -8.42 36.88
CA GLN A 562 3.35 -8.45 38.33
C GLN A 562 2.35 -7.40 38.85
N ARG A 563 1.46 -7.82 39.73
CA ARG A 563 0.40 -7.01 40.35
C ARG A 563 0.46 -7.17 41.88
N SER A 564 -0.05 -6.19 42.61
CA SER A 564 -0.33 -6.39 44.02
C SER A 564 -1.44 -7.45 44.22
N PRO A 565 -1.52 -8.14 45.39
CA PRO A 565 -2.54 -9.19 45.61
C PRO A 565 -3.98 -8.75 45.33
N ASP A 566 -4.34 -7.54 45.74
CA ASP A 566 -5.70 -6.99 45.49
C ASP A 566 -5.95 -6.74 43.99
N GLU A 567 -4.98 -6.14 43.27
CA GLU A 567 -5.07 -5.92 41.82
C GLU A 567 -5.10 -7.25 41.06
N ALA A 568 -4.30 -8.24 41.47
CA ALA A 568 -4.30 -9.56 40.88
C ALA A 568 -5.65 -10.27 41.04
N ARG A 569 -6.30 -10.13 42.24
CA ARG A 569 -7.61 -10.70 42.51
C ARG A 569 -8.68 -10.07 41.64
N ASP A 570 -8.71 -8.74 41.49
CA ASP A 570 -9.66 -8.03 40.66
C ASP A 570 -9.45 -8.33 39.17
N PHE A 571 -8.20 -8.44 38.73
CA PHE A 571 -7.82 -8.80 37.38
C PHE A 571 -8.27 -10.23 37.05
N ALA A 572 -7.96 -11.20 37.92
CA ALA A 572 -8.35 -12.59 37.75
C ALA A 572 -9.90 -12.75 37.69
N LYS A 573 -10.63 -12.06 38.60
CA LYS A 573 -12.10 -12.03 38.56
C LYS A 573 -12.63 -11.48 37.24
N SER A 574 -12.03 -10.41 36.73
CA SER A 574 -12.46 -9.78 35.49
C SER A 574 -12.20 -10.68 34.27
N VAL A 575 -11.06 -11.39 34.23
CA VAL A 575 -10.77 -12.38 33.19
C VAL A 575 -11.76 -13.56 33.25
N LEU A 576 -12.00 -14.11 34.44
CA LEU A 576 -12.89 -15.28 34.60
C LEU A 576 -14.36 -14.94 34.34
N ARG A 577 -14.79 -13.69 34.59
CA ARG A 577 -16.12 -13.23 34.14
C ARG A 577 -16.23 -13.17 32.62
N LEU A 578 -15.17 -12.71 31.93
CA LEU A 578 -15.18 -12.77 30.46
C LEU A 578 -15.27 -14.21 29.94
N VAL A 579 -14.68 -15.19 30.64
CA VAL A 579 -14.81 -16.61 30.27
C VAL A 579 -16.26 -17.08 30.42
N GLU A 580 -16.94 -16.67 31.50
CA GLU A 580 -18.36 -16.94 31.70
C GLU A 580 -19.25 -16.29 30.63
N ASP A 581 -19.00 -14.99 30.34
CA ASP A 581 -19.75 -14.22 29.34
C ASP A 581 -19.54 -14.72 27.91
N ALA A 582 -18.37 -15.30 27.61
CA ALA A 582 -18.06 -15.84 26.29
C ALA A 582 -18.84 -17.14 25.98
N GLY A 583 -19.22 -17.92 27.00
CA GLY A 583 -20.03 -19.12 26.83
C GLY A 583 -19.39 -20.23 25.98
N PHE A 584 -18.09 -20.45 26.16
CA PHE A 584 -17.32 -21.45 25.42
C PHE A 584 -17.85 -22.87 25.65
N ASP A 585 -17.71 -23.72 24.64
CA ASP A 585 -18.01 -25.15 24.74
C ASP A 585 -16.76 -25.97 25.15
N ASP A 586 -16.96 -27.31 25.33
CA ASP A 586 -15.86 -28.17 25.75
C ASP A 586 -14.73 -28.31 24.72
N ASP A 587 -15.00 -28.05 23.43
CA ASP A 587 -13.98 -28.12 22.36
C ASP A 587 -13.01 -26.91 22.42
N ASP A 588 -13.49 -25.76 22.91
CA ASP A 588 -12.68 -24.53 23.06
C ASP A 588 -11.78 -24.56 24.30
N ARG A 589 -12.00 -25.46 25.28
CA ARG A 589 -11.30 -25.53 26.57
C ARG A 589 -9.78 -25.61 26.43
N SER A 590 -9.27 -26.43 25.50
CA SER A 590 -7.82 -26.61 25.32
C SER A 590 -7.13 -25.34 24.83
N THR A 591 -7.80 -24.58 23.97
CA THR A 591 -7.32 -23.30 23.43
C THR A 591 -7.33 -22.23 24.53
N LEU A 592 -8.38 -22.16 25.32
CA LEU A 592 -8.50 -21.23 26.46
C LEU A 592 -7.48 -21.51 27.54
N ALA A 593 -7.32 -22.79 27.95
CA ALA A 593 -6.32 -23.19 28.93
C ALA A 593 -4.89 -22.79 28.51
N THR A 594 -4.58 -22.93 27.22
CA THR A 594 -3.28 -22.46 26.68
C THR A 594 -3.15 -20.93 26.75
N CYS A 595 -4.23 -20.19 26.48
CA CYS A 595 -4.20 -18.72 26.52
C CYS A 595 -4.17 -18.16 27.94
N LEU A 596 -4.96 -18.73 28.85
CA LEU A 596 -5.20 -18.22 30.20
C LEU A 596 -4.39 -18.93 31.29
N GLY A 597 -3.63 -19.94 30.96
CA GLY A 597 -2.87 -20.74 31.91
C GLY A 597 -1.92 -19.95 32.83
N GLN A 598 -1.43 -18.80 32.34
CA GLN A 598 -0.58 -17.89 33.12
C GLN A 598 -1.36 -16.92 34.03
N LEU A 599 -2.69 -17.00 34.05
CA LEU A 599 -3.49 -16.19 34.96
C LEU A 599 -3.17 -16.54 36.39
N SER A 600 -2.69 -15.57 37.14
CA SER A 600 -2.37 -15.74 38.56
C SER A 600 -3.65 -15.87 39.39
N VAL A 601 -3.76 -16.94 40.17
CA VAL A 601 -4.91 -17.20 41.05
C VAL A 601 -4.45 -17.43 42.48
N PRO A 602 -5.24 -17.05 43.50
CA PRO A 602 -4.89 -17.30 44.89
C PRO A 602 -5.08 -18.78 45.23
N VAL A 603 -4.08 -19.36 45.90
CA VAL A 603 -4.16 -20.71 46.49
C VAL A 603 -4.17 -20.64 48.00
N GLN A 604 -4.25 -21.79 48.68
CA GLN A 604 -4.20 -21.86 50.14
C GLN A 604 -2.92 -21.17 50.68
N GLU A 605 -2.97 -20.62 51.86
CA GLU A 605 -1.83 -19.90 52.56
C GLU A 605 -1.47 -18.53 51.93
N ASP A 606 -2.38 -17.85 51.22
CA ASP A 606 -2.16 -16.51 50.58
C ASP A 606 -1.05 -16.49 49.52
N GLU A 607 -0.71 -17.63 48.91
CA GLU A 607 0.17 -17.74 47.75
C GLU A 607 -0.58 -17.50 46.43
N TRP A 608 0.16 -17.15 45.38
CA TRP A 608 -0.37 -16.89 44.03
C TRP A 608 0.40 -17.73 43.03
N VAL A 609 -0.33 -18.55 42.28
CA VAL A 609 0.25 -19.42 41.25
C VAL A 609 -0.47 -19.27 39.93
N ALA A 610 0.16 -19.77 38.87
CA ALA A 610 -0.48 -19.82 37.57
C ALA A 610 -1.69 -20.77 37.57
N LEU A 611 -2.79 -20.39 36.95
CA LEU A 611 -4.01 -21.18 36.91
C LEU A 611 -3.79 -22.58 36.34
N ALA A 612 -2.87 -22.69 35.40
CA ALA A 612 -2.51 -23.94 34.77
C ALA A 612 -1.95 -24.99 35.75
N ASP A 613 -1.37 -24.54 36.88
CA ASP A 613 -0.72 -25.39 37.86
C ASP A 613 -1.56 -25.57 39.16
N ALA A 614 -2.73 -24.88 39.17
CA ALA A 614 -3.61 -24.85 40.31
C ALA A 614 -4.74 -25.92 40.22
N LEU A 615 -4.95 -26.60 41.34
CA LEU A 615 -5.99 -27.62 41.45
C LEU A 615 -7.32 -27.04 41.91
N LEU A 616 -8.43 -27.48 41.27
CA LEU A 616 -9.76 -27.09 41.74
C LEU A 616 -10.09 -27.87 43.03
N PRO A 617 -10.54 -27.22 44.11
CA PRO A 617 -10.94 -27.92 45.35
C PRO A 617 -12.00 -28.97 45.11
N GLY A 618 -11.76 -30.18 45.65
CA GLY A 618 -12.71 -31.31 45.51
C GLY A 618 -12.75 -31.97 44.14
N SER A 619 -11.82 -31.67 43.27
CA SER A 619 -11.65 -32.36 41.99
C SER A 619 -10.98 -33.72 42.16
N ALA A 620 -11.13 -34.61 41.15
CA ALA A 620 -10.55 -35.96 41.19
C ALA A 620 -9.03 -35.92 41.31
N LEU A 621 -8.33 -34.94 40.73
CA LEU A 621 -6.90 -34.80 40.86
C LEU A 621 -6.51 -34.26 42.24
N ALA A 622 -7.25 -33.30 42.80
CA ALA A 622 -7.01 -32.76 44.12
C ALA A 622 -7.13 -33.82 45.26
N GLU A 623 -8.00 -34.87 45.07
CA GLU A 623 -8.16 -35.98 46.00
C GLU A 623 -6.98 -36.97 46.02
N VAL A 624 -6.14 -36.98 44.97
CA VAL A 624 -4.98 -37.87 44.87
C VAL A 624 -3.66 -37.13 44.98
N ALA A 625 -3.70 -35.80 45.07
CA ALA A 625 -2.53 -34.95 45.15
C ALA A 625 -1.80 -34.99 46.50
N PHE A 626 -0.57 -34.53 46.54
CA PHE A 626 0.17 -34.30 47.76
C PHE A 626 -0.56 -33.28 48.65
N PRO A 627 -0.37 -33.32 50.02
CA PRO A 627 -1.04 -32.41 50.94
C PRO A 627 -0.69 -30.92 50.76
N ASP A 628 0.48 -30.63 50.21
CA ASP A 628 1.05 -29.30 49.91
C ASP A 628 0.87 -28.86 48.45
N ALA A 629 0.06 -29.60 47.67
CA ALA A 629 -0.26 -29.22 46.31
C ALA A 629 -1.08 -27.90 46.27
N TRP A 630 -0.89 -27.12 45.22
CA TRP A 630 -1.55 -25.82 45.04
C TRP A 630 -3.03 -25.95 44.76
N VAL A 631 -3.85 -25.88 45.80
CA VAL A 631 -5.31 -25.92 45.70
C VAL A 631 -5.84 -24.49 45.76
N ILE A 632 -6.67 -24.09 44.77
CA ILE A 632 -7.26 -22.76 44.66
C ILE A 632 -8.09 -22.44 45.91
N ASP A 633 -7.97 -21.17 46.38
CA ASP A 633 -8.72 -20.70 47.56
C ASP A 633 -10.25 -20.89 47.38
N ALA A 634 -10.84 -21.59 48.34
CA ALA A 634 -12.27 -21.94 48.25
C ALA A 634 -13.20 -20.71 48.29
N GLN A 635 -12.79 -19.59 48.89
CA GLN A 635 -13.54 -18.35 48.88
C GLN A 635 -13.46 -17.70 47.48
N PHE A 636 -12.33 -17.74 46.84
CA PHE A 636 -12.16 -17.22 45.47
C PHE A 636 -13.04 -18.03 44.50
N VAL A 637 -13.03 -19.34 44.61
CA VAL A 637 -13.94 -20.23 43.79
C VAL A 637 -15.40 -19.88 43.99
N ALA A 638 -15.81 -19.59 45.25
CA ALA A 638 -17.20 -19.22 45.54
C ALA A 638 -17.59 -17.83 44.97
N GLU A 639 -16.62 -16.91 44.80
CA GLU A 639 -16.83 -15.57 44.20
C GLU A 639 -16.95 -15.56 42.67
N VAL A 640 -16.25 -16.49 41.98
CA VAL A 640 -16.14 -16.53 40.53
C VAL A 640 -16.92 -17.64 39.88
N GLY A 641 -17.15 -18.74 40.60
CA GLY A 641 -17.77 -19.97 40.07
C GLY A 641 -16.71 -20.97 39.56
N SER A 642 -16.95 -22.25 39.87
CA SER A 642 -16.04 -23.34 39.49
C SER A 642 -15.97 -23.56 37.96
N GLU A 643 -17.06 -23.30 37.23
CA GLU A 643 -17.17 -23.57 35.80
C GLU A 643 -16.21 -22.69 35.00
N ALA A 644 -16.19 -21.39 35.26
CA ALA A 644 -15.26 -20.44 34.60
C ALA A 644 -13.80 -20.79 34.88
N ILE A 645 -13.49 -21.20 36.12
CA ILE A 645 -12.14 -21.59 36.54
C ILE A 645 -11.68 -22.84 35.76
N VAL A 646 -12.59 -23.84 35.60
CA VAL A 646 -12.31 -25.07 34.85
C VAL A 646 -12.15 -24.79 33.36
N GLN A 647 -13.03 -23.98 32.79
CA GLN A 647 -12.91 -23.56 31.38
C GLN A 647 -11.62 -22.78 31.09
N ALA A 648 -11.16 -21.98 32.03
CA ALA A 648 -9.92 -21.22 31.91
C ALA A 648 -8.65 -22.06 32.09
N GLY A 649 -8.76 -23.35 32.52
CA GLY A 649 -7.64 -24.26 32.48
C GLY A 649 -7.11 -24.75 33.85
N ALA A 650 -7.88 -24.57 34.95
CA ALA A 650 -7.53 -25.16 36.24
C ALA A 650 -7.57 -26.71 36.18
N LEU A 651 -6.68 -27.36 36.91
CA LEU A 651 -6.54 -28.77 36.89
C LEU A 651 -7.65 -29.43 37.74
N VAL A 652 -8.49 -30.23 37.09
CA VAL A 652 -9.52 -31.07 37.75
C VAL A 652 -9.19 -32.55 37.67
N GLU A 653 -8.44 -32.93 36.65
CA GLU A 653 -7.92 -34.27 36.36
C GLU A 653 -6.65 -34.08 35.48
N LEU A 654 -5.96 -35.18 35.14
CA LEU A 654 -4.81 -35.08 34.23
C LEU A 654 -5.23 -34.40 32.93
N ALA A 655 -4.50 -33.41 32.47
CA ALA A 655 -4.83 -32.63 31.30
C ALA A 655 -3.70 -32.68 30.27
N THR A 656 -4.05 -32.77 28.98
CA THR A 656 -3.06 -32.74 27.89
C THR A 656 -2.83 -31.32 27.42
N ARG A 657 -1.55 -31.02 27.10
CA ARG A 657 -1.11 -29.74 26.51
C ARG A 657 -0.26 -30.03 25.28
N VAL A 658 -0.40 -29.27 24.25
CA VAL A 658 0.42 -29.36 23.03
C VAL A 658 1.25 -28.09 22.90
N GLN A 659 2.54 -28.25 22.71
CA GLN A 659 3.46 -27.16 22.39
C GLN A 659 4.08 -27.45 21.04
N HIS A 660 4.11 -26.44 20.16
CA HIS A 660 4.62 -26.59 18.81
C HIS A 660 6.03 -25.99 18.68
N ASP A 661 6.87 -26.67 17.89
CA ASP A 661 8.22 -26.21 17.53
C ASP A 661 9.08 -25.80 18.75
N VAL A 662 9.07 -26.61 19.77
CA VAL A 662 9.77 -26.37 21.04
C VAL A 662 11.25 -26.75 20.92
N LEU A 663 12.13 -25.81 21.21
CA LEU A 663 13.58 -26.07 21.26
C LEU A 663 13.87 -27.07 22.39
N LEU A 664 14.68 -28.07 22.12
CA LEU A 664 15.15 -29.03 23.11
C LEU A 664 16.29 -28.42 23.93
N ASP A 665 15.92 -27.49 24.81
CA ASP A 665 16.79 -26.87 25.80
C ASP A 665 16.33 -27.28 27.18
N ARG A 666 17.29 -27.58 28.07
CA ARG A 666 17.00 -28.09 29.44
C ARG A 666 16.13 -27.11 30.22
N GLU A 667 16.46 -25.82 30.18
CA GLU A 667 15.71 -24.81 30.94
C GLU A 667 14.30 -24.66 30.38
N VAL A 668 14.17 -24.64 29.04
CA VAL A 668 12.88 -24.48 28.36
C VAL A 668 11.92 -25.65 28.64
N ILE A 669 12.43 -26.89 28.63
CA ILE A 669 11.58 -28.08 28.86
C ILE A 669 11.29 -28.25 30.35
N ASP A 670 12.23 -27.89 31.23
CA ASP A 670 12.02 -27.97 32.68
C ASP A 670 10.94 -26.97 33.15
N ASP A 671 10.84 -25.82 32.49
CA ASP A 671 9.72 -24.86 32.69
C ASP A 671 8.35 -25.40 32.21
N LEU A 672 8.35 -26.39 31.31
CA LEU A 672 7.11 -26.96 30.75
C LEU A 672 6.62 -28.23 31.47
N MET A 673 7.50 -28.99 32.08
CA MET A 673 7.14 -30.22 32.78
C MET A 673 8.16 -30.53 33.88
N ALA A 674 7.72 -31.21 34.92
CA ALA A 674 8.59 -31.71 35.94
C ALA A 674 9.66 -32.67 35.37
N ASP A 675 10.90 -32.56 35.84
CA ASP A 675 12.06 -33.34 35.38
C ASP A 675 12.33 -33.18 33.86
N GLY A 676 11.94 -32.08 33.26
CA GLY A 676 12.06 -31.84 31.82
C GLY A 676 13.52 -31.87 31.35
N ALA A 677 14.43 -31.32 32.12
CA ALA A 677 15.88 -31.38 31.84
C ALA A 677 16.40 -32.82 31.72
N ALA A 678 15.92 -33.72 32.61
CA ALA A 678 16.31 -35.14 32.58
C ALA A 678 15.68 -35.89 31.37
N TRP A 679 14.48 -35.52 30.93
CA TRP A 679 13.94 -36.04 29.68
C TRP A 679 14.75 -35.57 28.45
N VAL A 680 15.22 -34.32 28.43
CA VAL A 680 16.12 -33.84 27.36
C VAL A 680 17.40 -34.64 27.34
N ASP A 681 18.04 -34.86 28.50
CA ASP A 681 19.25 -35.68 28.61
C ASP A 681 19.03 -37.11 28.10
N PHE A 682 17.85 -37.68 28.37
CA PHE A 682 17.48 -39.01 27.87
C PHE A 682 17.31 -39.01 26.32
N VAL A 683 16.69 -37.97 25.75
CA VAL A 683 16.54 -37.83 24.29
C VAL A 683 17.92 -37.60 23.64
N GLU A 684 18.73 -36.72 24.21
CA GLU A 684 20.10 -36.43 23.77
C GLU A 684 20.98 -37.65 23.69
N ALA A 685 20.88 -38.54 24.67
CA ALA A 685 21.62 -39.80 24.68
C ALA A 685 21.27 -40.72 23.50
N SER A 686 20.13 -40.49 22.81
CA SER A 686 19.70 -41.20 21.62
C SER A 686 20.02 -40.47 20.29
N LEU A 687 20.62 -39.27 20.38
CA LEU A 687 21.05 -38.44 19.24
C LEU A 687 22.57 -38.49 19.10
N ASP A 688 23.11 -38.25 17.94
CA ASP A 688 24.54 -38.09 17.74
C ASP A 688 25.05 -36.75 18.38
N ASP A 689 26.24 -36.76 18.98
CA ASP A 689 26.84 -35.69 19.79
C ASP A 689 26.87 -34.27 19.17
N ASP A 690 26.82 -34.18 17.83
CA ASP A 690 26.97 -32.90 17.12
C ASP A 690 25.64 -32.12 16.94
N ASP A 691 24.48 -32.68 17.31
CA ASP A 691 23.17 -32.17 16.95
C ASP A 691 22.37 -31.48 18.09
N ILE A 692 22.87 -31.48 19.32
CA ILE A 692 22.10 -31.21 20.53
C ILE A 692 21.57 -29.79 20.66
N GLY A 693 22.37 -28.80 20.24
CA GLY A 693 22.05 -27.38 20.50
C GLY A 693 21.04 -26.72 19.53
N SER A 694 20.56 -27.44 18.50
CA SER A 694 19.65 -26.92 17.46
C SER A 694 18.46 -27.82 17.15
N SER A 695 18.23 -28.84 17.98
CA SER A 695 17.11 -29.76 17.81
C SER A 695 15.82 -29.21 18.42
N PHE A 696 14.69 -29.50 17.77
CA PHE A 696 13.36 -29.08 18.28
C PHE A 696 12.32 -30.18 18.14
N ALA A 697 11.37 -30.20 19.07
CA ALA A 697 10.20 -31.04 19.00
C ALA A 697 9.09 -30.33 18.21
N ASN A 698 8.57 -30.97 17.15
CA ASN A 698 7.54 -30.36 16.29
C ASN A 698 6.21 -30.20 17.04
N ASP A 699 5.75 -31.28 17.67
CA ASP A 699 4.57 -31.31 18.51
C ASP A 699 4.93 -32.04 19.83
N LEU A 700 5.13 -31.25 20.88
CA LEU A 700 5.44 -31.78 22.22
C LEU A 700 4.12 -31.96 22.99
N LEU A 701 3.67 -33.20 23.16
CA LEU A 701 2.50 -33.52 23.95
C LEU A 701 2.93 -33.72 25.42
N LEU A 702 2.39 -32.92 26.29
CA LEU A 702 2.62 -32.93 27.72
C LEU A 702 1.36 -33.38 28.47
N VAL A 703 1.52 -33.96 29.63
CA VAL A 703 0.42 -34.26 30.55
C VAL A 703 0.67 -33.53 31.86
N ALA A 704 -0.16 -32.50 32.09
CA ALA A 704 -0.12 -31.73 33.34
C ALA A 704 -0.78 -32.52 34.50
N GLY A 705 -0.23 -32.33 35.70
CA GLY A 705 -0.75 -32.91 36.93
C GLY A 705 -0.20 -34.29 37.27
N LEU A 706 0.73 -34.86 36.52
CA LEU A 706 1.41 -36.09 36.88
C LEU A 706 2.26 -35.92 38.15
N ASP A 707 2.94 -34.80 38.27
CA ASP A 707 3.88 -34.45 39.34
C ASP A 707 3.21 -34.14 40.68
N VAL A 708 1.89 -33.81 40.68
CA VAL A 708 1.16 -33.53 41.91
C VAL A 708 0.58 -34.80 42.56
N VAL A 709 0.67 -35.97 41.92
CA VAL A 709 0.10 -37.23 42.42
C VAL A 709 0.94 -37.77 43.58
N ALA A 710 0.36 -37.97 44.76
CA ALA A 710 1.02 -38.60 45.87
C ALA A 710 1.37 -40.05 45.60
N ASP A 711 2.54 -40.53 46.06
CA ASP A 711 3.08 -41.84 45.75
C ASP A 711 2.12 -42.99 46.10
N ASP A 712 1.37 -42.87 47.21
CA ASP A 712 0.43 -43.88 47.68
C ASP A 712 -0.88 -43.91 46.88
N ASN A 713 -1.13 -42.93 46.00
CA ASN A 713 -2.40 -42.75 45.32
C ASN A 713 -2.40 -43.21 43.83
N TRP A 714 -1.30 -43.69 43.29
CA TRP A 714 -1.20 -44.10 41.89
C TRP A 714 -2.24 -45.14 41.49
N SER A 715 -2.62 -46.02 42.39
CA SER A 715 -3.68 -47.01 42.13
C SER A 715 -5.04 -46.34 41.73
N ARG A 716 -5.28 -45.12 42.21
CA ARG A 716 -6.51 -44.33 41.91
C ARG A 716 -6.40 -43.52 40.60
N VAL A 717 -5.21 -43.35 40.06
CA VAL A 717 -4.93 -42.54 38.88
C VAL A 717 -5.09 -43.33 37.55
N TRP A 718 -4.98 -44.67 37.60
CA TRP A 718 -5.12 -45.51 36.40
C TRP A 718 -6.33 -45.18 35.50
N PRO A 719 -7.52 -44.87 36.00
CA PRO A 719 -8.65 -44.46 35.16
C PRO A 719 -8.42 -43.18 34.37
N MET A 720 -7.55 -42.27 34.87
CA MET A 720 -7.18 -41.03 34.18
C MET A 720 -6.15 -41.30 33.09
N LEU A 721 -5.17 -42.23 33.32
CA LEU A 721 -4.15 -42.59 32.32
C LEU A 721 -4.72 -43.27 31.07
N VAL A 722 -5.88 -43.92 31.16
CA VAL A 722 -6.53 -44.59 30.01
C VAL A 722 -7.50 -43.70 29.25
N ARG A 723 -7.70 -42.48 29.68
CA ARG A 723 -8.49 -41.53 28.90
C ARG A 723 -7.86 -41.36 27.50
N PRO A 724 -8.66 -41.22 26.42
CA PRO A 724 -8.13 -41.20 25.04
C PRO A 724 -7.05 -40.14 24.81
N ASP A 725 -7.22 -38.91 25.32
CA ASP A 725 -6.30 -37.78 25.21
C ASP A 725 -5.00 -38.02 25.99
N VAL A 726 -5.09 -38.42 27.25
CA VAL A 726 -3.94 -38.69 28.10
C VAL A 726 -3.19 -39.93 27.59
N ARG A 727 -3.92 -41.01 27.24
CA ARG A 727 -3.33 -42.19 26.65
C ARG A 727 -2.54 -41.85 25.36
N GLU A 728 -3.12 -41.03 24.48
CA GLU A 728 -2.45 -40.59 23.25
C GLU A 728 -1.14 -39.85 23.57
N ALA A 729 -1.14 -38.95 24.53
CA ALA A 729 0.06 -38.21 24.95
C ALA A 729 1.15 -39.10 25.54
N ILE A 730 0.75 -40.22 26.19
CA ILE A 730 1.70 -41.20 26.75
C ILE A 730 2.30 -42.09 25.66
N ILE A 731 1.48 -42.60 24.72
CA ILE A 731 1.91 -43.63 23.78
C ILE A 731 2.55 -43.02 22.50
N ARG A 732 2.14 -41.81 22.10
CA ARG A 732 2.60 -41.18 20.86
C ARG A 732 4.05 -40.71 21.01
N PRO A 733 4.99 -41.26 20.21
CA PRO A 733 6.36 -40.78 20.25
C PRO A 733 6.48 -39.32 19.88
N THR A 734 7.39 -38.61 20.51
CA THR A 734 7.75 -37.25 20.14
C THR A 734 8.69 -37.28 18.92
N ILE A 735 8.34 -36.52 17.90
CA ILE A 735 9.20 -36.38 16.71
C ILE A 735 10.14 -35.19 16.94
N VAL A 736 11.41 -35.46 17.03
CA VAL A 736 12.48 -34.50 17.17
C VAL A 736 13.09 -34.25 15.79
N THR A 737 13.18 -32.98 15.38
CA THR A 737 13.92 -32.57 14.20
C THR A 737 15.27 -32.02 14.63
N THR A 738 16.34 -32.63 14.16
CA THR A 738 17.72 -32.25 14.48
C THR A 738 18.18 -31.07 13.64
N GLY A 739 19.25 -30.41 14.01
CA GLY A 739 19.77 -29.22 13.33
C GLY A 739 20.13 -29.44 11.84
N ASP A 740 20.42 -30.69 11.45
CA ASP A 740 20.65 -31.09 10.05
C ASP A 740 19.35 -31.48 9.32
N GLY A 741 18.18 -31.38 9.97
CA GLY A 741 16.85 -31.66 9.40
C GLY A 741 16.43 -33.16 9.42
N ARG A 742 17.16 -34.02 10.09
CA ARG A 742 16.72 -35.42 10.32
C ARG A 742 15.55 -35.42 11.29
N ARG A 743 14.67 -36.45 11.16
CA ARG A 743 13.56 -36.70 12.09
C ARG A 743 13.83 -37.96 12.87
N VAL A 744 13.93 -37.83 14.16
CA VAL A 744 14.15 -38.92 15.10
C VAL A 744 12.91 -39.09 15.99
N SER A 745 12.52 -40.33 16.26
CA SER A 745 11.41 -40.66 17.14
C SER A 745 11.94 -40.90 18.56
N ALA A 746 11.47 -40.10 19.50
CA ALA A 746 11.84 -40.21 20.91
C ALA A 746 10.63 -40.67 21.75
N THR A 747 10.87 -41.23 22.91
CA THR A 747 9.79 -41.55 23.88
C THR A 747 9.08 -40.26 24.31
N SER A 748 7.76 -40.34 24.41
CA SER A 748 6.97 -39.17 24.86
C SER A 748 7.40 -38.71 26.25
N PRO A 749 7.33 -37.37 26.54
CA PRO A 749 7.66 -36.85 27.86
C PRO A 749 6.90 -37.55 29.00
N ALA A 750 5.57 -37.71 28.80
CA ALA A 750 4.72 -38.38 29.81
C ALA A 750 5.05 -39.87 29.96
N GLY A 751 5.31 -40.57 28.85
CA GLY A 751 5.70 -41.99 28.89
C GLY A 751 7.05 -42.21 29.60
N TRP A 752 8.01 -41.32 29.32
CA TRP A 752 9.34 -41.33 30.00
C TRP A 752 9.18 -41.01 31.48
N TRP A 753 8.50 -39.96 31.86
CA TRP A 753 8.28 -39.56 33.24
C TRP A 753 7.58 -40.68 34.07
N LEU A 754 6.49 -41.22 33.52
CA LEU A 754 5.77 -42.33 34.14
C LEU A 754 6.63 -43.60 34.26
N SER A 755 7.64 -43.79 33.42
CA SER A 755 8.53 -44.97 33.51
C SER A 755 9.38 -45.00 34.78
N GLU A 756 9.65 -43.83 35.37
CA GLU A 756 10.39 -43.68 36.60
C GLU A 756 9.51 -43.53 37.86
N ALA A 757 8.25 -43.13 37.69
CA ALA A 757 7.28 -42.94 38.78
C ALA A 757 6.94 -44.27 39.50
N PRO A 758 6.61 -44.26 40.81
CA PRO A 758 6.37 -45.49 41.58
C PRO A 758 4.95 -46.06 41.41
N LEU A 759 4.55 -46.35 40.14
CA LEU A 759 3.18 -46.71 39.76
C LEU A 759 2.68 -48.06 40.35
N PHE A 760 3.58 -48.96 40.72
CA PHE A 760 3.25 -50.32 41.20
C PHE A 760 3.71 -50.53 42.64
N ASP A 761 2.97 -49.98 43.59
CA ASP A 761 3.26 -50.08 45.01
C ASP A 761 4.76 -49.81 45.37
N GLY A 762 5.26 -48.65 44.83
CA GLY A 762 6.62 -48.23 45.02
C GLY A 762 7.64 -48.79 44.00
N THR A 763 7.19 -49.61 43.04
CA THR A 763 8.03 -50.08 41.92
C THR A 763 7.76 -49.26 40.68
N SER A 764 8.79 -48.75 40.01
CA SER A 764 8.65 -48.02 38.77
C SER A 764 8.41 -48.98 37.58
N PRO A 765 7.63 -48.55 36.56
CA PRO A 765 7.38 -49.32 35.36
C PRO A 765 8.62 -49.88 34.68
N ARG A 766 9.71 -49.10 34.65
CA ARG A 766 11.00 -49.53 34.09
C ARG A 766 11.63 -50.73 34.79
N GLN A 767 11.31 -50.93 36.07
CA GLN A 767 11.78 -52.05 36.84
C GLN A 767 10.79 -53.23 36.83
N ALA A 768 9.63 -53.06 36.22
CA ALA A 768 8.50 -54.00 36.30
C ALA A 768 8.35 -54.87 35.03
N GLN A 769 7.85 -56.07 35.22
CA GLN A 769 7.35 -56.97 34.18
C GLN A 769 5.91 -57.33 34.42
N VAL A 770 5.12 -57.49 33.33
CA VAL A 770 3.76 -57.99 33.35
C VAL A 770 3.62 -59.12 32.34
N GLY A 771 3.18 -60.30 32.77
CA GLY A 771 2.89 -61.41 31.86
C GLY A 771 3.38 -62.71 32.41
N ALA A 772 3.13 -63.83 31.71
CA ALA A 772 3.55 -65.18 32.07
C ALA A 772 4.91 -65.61 31.44
N ASP A 773 5.63 -64.69 30.87
CA ASP A 773 6.92 -64.95 30.23
C ASP A 773 8.00 -65.09 31.30
N ASP A 774 8.39 -66.34 31.59
CA ASP A 774 9.43 -66.65 32.56
C ASP A 774 10.85 -66.14 32.10
N THR A 775 11.00 -65.72 30.87
CA THR A 775 12.31 -65.38 30.32
C THR A 775 12.91 -64.10 30.96
N LEU A 776 12.10 -63.16 31.41
CA LEU A 776 12.54 -62.02 32.18
C LEU A 776 12.46 -62.14 33.68
N GLY A 777 12.00 -63.26 34.20
CA GLY A 777 11.88 -63.55 35.64
C GLY A 777 13.23 -63.41 36.34
N GLY A 778 13.27 -62.74 37.52
CA GLY A 778 14.46 -62.45 38.26
C GLY A 778 15.31 -61.26 37.77
N LEU A 779 15.07 -60.82 36.51
CA LEU A 779 15.68 -59.61 35.97
C LEU A 779 14.78 -58.39 36.20
N PHE A 780 13.47 -58.55 36.14
CA PHE A 780 12.47 -57.52 36.39
C PHE A 780 11.51 -57.92 37.50
N ALA A 781 10.98 -56.96 38.25
CA ALA A 781 9.98 -57.20 39.30
C ALA A 781 8.66 -57.57 38.66
N SER A 782 8.06 -58.71 39.08
CA SER A 782 6.74 -59.14 38.63
C SER A 782 5.65 -58.28 39.32
N VAL A 783 4.92 -57.51 38.60
CA VAL A 783 3.87 -56.65 39.13
C VAL A 783 2.50 -57.08 38.59
N VAL A 784 1.44 -56.71 39.33
CA VAL A 784 0.04 -56.97 38.94
C VAL A 784 -0.58 -55.65 38.52
N THR A 785 -1.11 -55.64 37.28
CA THR A 785 -1.87 -54.47 36.78
C THR A 785 -3.25 -54.42 37.48
N PRO A 786 -3.88 -53.22 37.56
CA PRO A 786 -5.24 -53.12 38.09
C PRO A 786 -6.21 -54.07 37.39
N ALA A 787 -7.25 -54.55 38.13
CA ALA A 787 -8.17 -55.54 37.62
C ALA A 787 -8.89 -55.03 36.32
N GLY A 788 -8.74 -55.80 35.22
CA GLY A 788 -9.33 -55.49 33.92
C GLY A 788 -8.45 -54.64 32.99
N PHE A 789 -7.26 -54.30 33.42
CA PHE A 789 -6.33 -53.53 32.57
C PHE A 789 -5.60 -54.44 31.56
N THR A 790 -5.80 -54.22 30.27
CA THR A 790 -5.26 -55.06 29.19
C THR A 790 -4.48 -54.27 28.11
N ASP A 791 -4.27 -52.96 28.30
CA ASP A 791 -3.63 -52.09 27.34
C ASP A 791 -2.10 -52.29 27.31
N ARG A 792 -1.65 -53.18 26.40
CA ARG A 792 -0.23 -53.48 26.23
C ARG A 792 0.59 -52.32 25.62
N GLU A 793 -0.04 -51.45 24.81
CA GLU A 793 0.68 -50.32 24.23
C GLU A 793 1.01 -49.28 25.29
N LEU A 794 0.07 -48.98 26.18
CA LEU A 794 0.29 -48.10 27.31
C LEU A 794 1.39 -48.65 28.25
N LEU A 795 1.31 -49.94 28.63
CA LEU A 795 2.34 -50.60 29.46
C LEU A 795 3.71 -50.52 28.82
N ARG A 796 3.80 -50.73 27.52
CA ARG A 796 5.06 -50.61 26.76
C ARG A 796 5.57 -49.19 26.75
N ALA A 797 4.69 -48.21 26.51
CA ALA A 797 5.06 -46.79 26.44
C ALA A 797 5.59 -46.25 27.79
N ILE A 798 5.03 -46.68 28.89
CA ILE A 798 5.53 -46.32 30.26
C ILE A 798 6.69 -47.20 30.75
N GLY A 799 7.22 -48.10 29.93
CA GLY A 799 8.43 -48.81 30.22
C GLY A 799 8.29 -50.17 30.93
N VAL A 800 7.07 -50.74 31.07
CA VAL A 800 6.87 -52.12 31.61
C VAL A 800 7.36 -53.15 30.61
N ALA A 801 8.15 -54.12 31.07
CA ALA A 801 8.58 -55.22 30.22
C ALA A 801 7.44 -56.23 30.00
N THR A 802 7.01 -56.50 28.75
CA THR A 802 5.94 -57.42 28.41
C THR A 802 6.45 -58.68 27.68
N SER A 803 7.58 -58.60 26.98
CA SER A 803 8.36 -59.68 26.39
C SER A 803 9.81 -59.23 26.16
N VAL A 804 10.73 -60.21 25.91
CA VAL A 804 12.12 -59.87 25.56
C VAL A 804 12.21 -59.08 24.27
N GLU A 805 11.44 -59.43 23.24
CA GLU A 805 11.41 -58.73 21.99
C GLU A 805 10.95 -57.30 22.19
N ASP A 806 9.86 -57.07 22.93
CA ASP A 806 9.35 -55.73 23.23
C ASP A 806 10.39 -54.85 23.97
N LEU A 807 11.17 -55.46 24.90
CA LEU A 807 12.22 -54.78 25.63
C LEU A 807 13.36 -54.37 24.71
N LEU A 808 13.83 -55.28 23.84
CA LEU A 808 14.99 -55.06 22.97
C LEU A 808 14.76 -53.96 21.91
N PHE A 809 13.52 -53.70 21.52
CA PHE A 809 13.15 -52.62 20.58
C PHE A 809 13.05 -51.23 21.23
N ARG A 810 13.24 -51.11 22.54
CA ARG A 810 13.34 -49.83 23.22
C ARG A 810 14.73 -49.19 22.94
N PRO A 811 14.82 -47.86 22.94
CA PRO A 811 16.10 -47.19 22.67
C PRO A 811 17.26 -47.65 23.55
N ASP A 812 17.02 -47.91 24.81
CA ASP A 812 18.02 -48.39 25.81
C ASP A 812 17.79 -49.81 26.27
N GLY A 813 16.83 -50.53 25.69
CA GLY A 813 16.36 -51.81 26.20
C GLY A 813 17.41 -52.92 26.18
N ALA A 814 18.24 -52.99 25.17
CA ALA A 814 19.34 -53.96 25.07
C ALA A 814 20.42 -53.67 26.11
N ALA A 815 20.78 -52.39 26.31
CA ALA A 815 21.75 -51.96 27.30
C ALA A 815 21.27 -52.26 28.75
N ASP A 816 20.00 -51.94 29.05
CA ASP A 816 19.39 -52.24 30.36
C ASP A 816 19.39 -53.74 30.61
N LEU A 817 18.99 -54.56 29.62
CA LEU A 817 18.98 -56.04 29.72
C LEU A 817 20.39 -56.62 29.98
N LEU A 818 21.40 -56.12 29.22
CA LEU A 818 22.78 -56.59 29.43
C LEU A 818 23.33 -56.11 30.76
N SER A 819 23.02 -54.92 31.25
CA SER A 819 23.38 -54.42 32.58
C SER A 819 22.82 -55.32 33.66
N ARG A 820 21.51 -55.70 33.58
CA ARG A 820 20.87 -56.62 34.55
C ARG A 820 21.39 -58.04 34.46
N LEU A 821 21.75 -58.52 33.27
CA LEU A 821 22.45 -59.82 33.12
C LEU A 821 23.85 -59.79 33.74
N GLY A 822 24.52 -58.66 33.77
CA GLY A 822 25.80 -58.47 34.41
C GLY A 822 25.75 -58.26 35.92
N ASP A 823 24.57 -58.14 36.49
CA ASP A 823 24.37 -58.00 37.95
C ASP A 823 24.48 -59.37 38.66
N SER A 824 25.50 -59.52 39.60
CA SER A 824 25.72 -60.73 40.34
C SER A 824 24.58 -61.14 41.27
N ASP A 825 23.79 -60.19 41.74
CA ASP A 825 22.72 -60.40 42.71
C ASP A 825 21.43 -61.00 42.06
N ARG A 826 21.40 -61.00 40.74
CA ARG A 826 20.25 -61.57 40.01
C ARG A 826 20.50 -63.00 39.58
N SER A 827 19.46 -63.80 39.76
CA SER A 827 19.49 -65.22 39.40
C SER A 827 18.83 -65.44 38.04
N VAL A 828 19.57 -66.05 37.12
CA VAL A 828 19.10 -66.33 35.74
C VAL A 828 19.38 -67.79 35.43
N SER A 829 18.41 -68.51 34.95
CA SER A 829 18.60 -69.92 34.52
C SER A 829 19.31 -70.01 33.17
N SER A 830 19.97 -71.13 32.92
CA SER A 830 20.62 -71.37 31.60
C SER A 830 19.64 -71.35 30.41
N THR A 831 18.38 -71.74 30.63
CA THR A 831 17.33 -71.66 29.61
C THR A 831 16.93 -70.23 29.27
N GLN A 832 16.71 -69.40 30.33
CA GLN A 832 16.44 -67.95 30.14
C GLN A 832 17.59 -67.24 29.39
N LEU A 833 18.85 -67.51 29.89
CA LEU A 833 20.03 -66.93 29.25
C LEU A 833 20.13 -67.29 27.75
N ALA A 834 19.88 -68.52 27.38
CA ALA A 834 19.90 -68.95 25.99
C ALA A 834 18.80 -68.29 25.14
N ALA A 835 17.63 -68.05 25.71
CA ALA A 835 16.52 -67.35 25.05
C ALA A 835 16.88 -65.89 24.83
N ILE A 836 17.44 -65.24 25.84
CA ILE A 836 17.85 -63.80 25.76
C ILE A 836 18.98 -63.60 24.78
N TYR A 837 20.03 -64.45 24.79
CA TYR A 837 21.12 -64.29 23.83
C TYR A 837 20.69 -64.62 22.39
N ARG A 838 19.70 -65.47 22.19
CA ARG A 838 19.10 -65.65 20.83
C ARG A 838 18.37 -64.41 20.37
N ALA A 839 17.57 -63.79 21.21
CA ALA A 839 16.88 -62.57 20.91
C ALA A 839 17.82 -61.39 20.63
N LEU A 840 18.91 -61.28 21.40
CA LEU A 840 19.97 -60.33 21.18
C LEU A 840 20.68 -60.50 19.84
N ALA A 841 20.93 -61.74 19.42
CA ALA A 841 21.56 -62.08 18.14
C ALA A 841 20.71 -61.68 16.91
N ASP A 842 19.39 -61.60 17.07
CA ASP A 842 18.47 -61.16 16.03
C ASP A 842 18.29 -59.62 15.98
N LEU A 843 18.90 -58.85 16.90
CA LEU A 843 18.78 -57.41 16.99
C LEU A 843 19.40 -56.70 15.79
N PRO A 844 18.75 -55.70 15.16
CA PRO A 844 19.34 -54.86 14.12
C PRO A 844 20.59 -54.07 14.63
N GLU A 845 21.59 -53.90 13.77
CA GLU A 845 22.90 -53.26 14.14
C GLU A 845 22.75 -51.87 14.78
N HIS A 846 21.78 -51.07 14.31
CA HIS A 846 21.52 -49.70 14.83
C HIS A 846 20.93 -49.69 16.25
N LEU A 847 20.54 -50.82 16.79
CA LEU A 847 20.06 -50.97 18.19
C LEU A 847 21.09 -51.71 19.06
N TRP A 848 22.32 -51.96 18.56
CA TRP A 848 23.34 -52.64 19.35
C TRP A 848 23.79 -51.75 20.50
N PRO A 849 23.84 -52.26 21.73
CA PRO A 849 24.36 -51.54 22.88
C PRO A 849 25.87 -51.56 22.92
N ASP A 850 26.48 -50.73 23.77
CA ASP A 850 27.89 -50.86 24.10
C ASP A 850 28.21 -52.24 24.65
N PRO A 851 29.36 -52.85 24.27
CA PRO A 851 29.74 -54.21 24.73
C PRO A 851 29.92 -54.24 26.24
N PRO A 852 29.37 -55.27 26.93
CA PRO A 852 29.44 -55.37 28.37
C PRO A 852 30.82 -55.86 28.84
N LYS A 853 31.30 -55.32 29.98
CA LYS A 853 32.58 -55.73 30.60
C LYS A 853 32.53 -57.15 31.18
N HIS A 854 31.35 -57.60 31.65
CA HIS A 854 31.15 -58.93 32.17
C HIS A 854 29.94 -59.57 31.46
N VAL A 855 30.05 -60.79 31.15
CA VAL A 855 28.95 -61.53 30.46
C VAL A 855 28.60 -62.79 31.28
N ARG A 856 27.35 -63.15 31.23
CA ARG A 856 26.84 -64.37 31.96
C ARG A 856 26.95 -65.57 31.04
N VAL A 857 27.56 -66.66 31.54
CA VAL A 857 27.72 -67.91 30.81
C VAL A 857 26.97 -69.01 31.49
N ALA A 858 26.53 -69.99 30.73
CA ALA A 858 25.87 -71.18 31.26
C ALA A 858 26.92 -72.13 31.90
N HIS A 859 26.65 -72.63 33.11
CA HIS A 859 27.43 -73.66 33.76
C HIS A 859 26.54 -74.75 34.30
N GLY A 860 26.22 -75.74 33.46
CA GLY A 860 25.17 -76.74 33.75
C GLY A 860 23.78 -76.07 33.75
N GLU A 861 22.99 -76.32 34.84
CA GLU A 861 21.67 -75.62 34.97
C GLU A 861 21.78 -74.19 35.50
N ALA A 862 22.93 -73.86 36.13
CA ALA A 862 23.23 -72.57 36.68
C ALA A 862 23.95 -71.64 35.66
N THR A 863 24.03 -70.35 36.01
CA THR A 863 24.82 -69.39 35.22
C THR A 863 25.85 -68.69 36.13
N GLN A 864 26.93 -68.25 35.57
CA GLN A 864 27.98 -67.47 36.25
C GLN A 864 28.46 -66.30 35.46
N LEU A 865 28.92 -65.20 36.10
CA LEU A 865 29.53 -64.07 35.45
C LEU A 865 31.02 -64.33 35.19
N VAL A 866 31.47 -64.00 34.00
CA VAL A 866 32.88 -64.10 33.62
C VAL A 866 33.30 -62.74 33.01
N ASP A 867 34.58 -62.40 33.02
CA ASP A 867 35.12 -61.24 32.31
C ASP A 867 34.87 -61.44 30.80
N ALA A 868 34.47 -60.43 30.09
CA ALA A 868 34.21 -60.52 28.63
C ALA A 868 35.45 -61.02 27.88
N SER A 869 36.64 -60.63 28.31
CA SER A 869 37.92 -61.11 27.71
C SER A 869 38.15 -62.63 27.81
N ASP A 870 37.53 -63.32 28.81
CA ASP A 870 37.59 -64.72 28.99
C ASP A 870 36.49 -65.49 28.32
N ALA A 871 35.40 -64.82 27.94
CA ALA A 871 34.23 -65.42 27.30
C ALA A 871 34.49 -65.74 25.82
N VAL A 872 33.86 -66.81 25.33
CA VAL A 872 33.96 -67.26 23.94
C VAL A 872 32.57 -67.59 23.39
N VAL A 873 32.18 -67.07 22.27
CA VAL A 873 30.94 -67.44 21.58
C VAL A 873 31.19 -68.73 20.80
N VAL A 874 30.44 -69.75 21.13
CA VAL A 874 30.54 -71.14 20.58
C VAL A 874 29.74 -71.15 19.27
N VAL A 875 30.36 -70.96 18.14
CA VAL A 875 29.73 -70.93 16.82
C VAL A 875 29.54 -72.34 16.23
N ALA A 876 30.28 -73.36 16.72
CA ALA A 876 30.15 -74.75 16.33
C ALA A 876 29.96 -75.70 17.55
N PRO A 877 28.93 -76.56 17.57
CA PRO A 877 28.59 -77.34 18.71
C PRO A 877 29.73 -78.28 19.25
N HIS A 878 30.62 -78.78 18.39
CA HIS A 878 31.79 -79.59 18.73
C HIS A 878 32.90 -78.81 19.45
N HIS A 879 32.95 -77.51 19.29
CA HIS A 879 33.85 -76.62 20.00
C HIS A 879 33.49 -76.48 21.49
N ALA A 880 32.22 -76.67 21.88
CA ALA A 880 31.77 -76.51 23.25
C ALA A 880 32.58 -77.40 24.27
N ALA A 881 33.05 -78.52 23.84
CA ALA A 881 33.91 -79.38 24.65
C ALA A 881 35.27 -78.79 25.01
N LEU A 882 35.75 -77.85 24.24
CA LEU A 882 37.05 -77.18 24.44
C LEU A 882 36.97 -75.87 25.27
N VAL A 883 35.84 -75.27 25.29
CA VAL A 883 35.60 -73.92 25.93
C VAL A 883 34.70 -74.08 27.19
N VAL A 884 34.84 -75.10 27.95
CA VAL A 884 34.02 -75.38 29.13
C VAL A 884 34.18 -74.27 30.20
N GLY A 885 33.03 -73.73 30.67
CA GLY A 885 32.98 -72.69 31.69
C GLY A 885 33.12 -71.25 31.22
N SER A 886 33.41 -71.03 29.94
CA SER A 886 33.49 -69.71 29.34
C SER A 886 32.70 -69.58 28.00
N GLY A 887 31.99 -70.63 27.57
CA GLY A 887 31.32 -70.73 26.30
C GLY A 887 29.89 -70.18 26.33
N ILE A 888 29.55 -69.36 25.41
CA ILE A 888 28.20 -68.82 25.10
C ILE A 888 27.72 -69.47 23.81
N PRO A 889 26.70 -70.31 23.79
CA PRO A 889 26.15 -70.80 22.52
C PRO A 889 25.55 -69.69 21.69
N GLY A 890 26.04 -69.48 20.44
CA GLY A 890 25.58 -68.42 19.59
C GLY A 890 26.19 -68.50 18.21
N GLY A 891 25.82 -67.55 17.35
CA GLY A 891 26.40 -67.29 16.02
C GLY A 891 27.42 -66.18 16.00
N GLU A 892 28.04 -65.91 14.83
CA GLU A 892 28.98 -64.82 14.60
C GLU A 892 28.39 -63.48 14.98
N ARG A 893 27.13 -63.24 14.71
CA ARG A 893 26.41 -62.02 14.96
C ARG A 893 26.28 -61.70 16.48
N LEU A 894 26.15 -62.73 17.35
CA LEU A 894 26.21 -62.53 18.80
C LEU A 894 27.59 -62.14 19.28
N ALA A 895 28.63 -62.74 18.66
CA ALA A 895 30.02 -62.43 18.98
C ALA A 895 30.39 -60.98 18.59
N GLU A 896 29.92 -60.53 17.45
CA GLU A 896 30.05 -59.16 16.98
C GLU A 896 29.33 -58.17 17.90
N LEU A 897 28.06 -58.42 18.26
CA LEU A 897 27.28 -57.59 19.17
C LEU A 897 27.91 -57.42 20.57
N LEU A 898 28.46 -58.54 21.09
CA LEU A 898 29.09 -58.50 22.45
C LEU A 898 30.60 -58.23 22.39
N GLU A 899 31.24 -58.06 21.24
CA GLU A 899 32.67 -57.90 20.95
C GLU A 899 33.49 -59.08 21.60
N LEU A 900 32.94 -60.28 21.50
CA LEU A 900 33.59 -61.48 22.07
C LEU A 900 34.27 -62.28 20.97
N ARG A 901 35.36 -63.01 21.38
CA ARG A 901 36.02 -63.97 20.46
C ARG A 901 35.10 -65.12 20.09
N THR A 902 35.17 -65.57 18.86
CA THR A 902 34.49 -66.80 18.42
C THR A 902 35.29 -68.06 18.81
N SER A 903 34.61 -69.20 18.98
CA SER A 903 35.28 -70.46 19.20
C SER A 903 36.18 -70.87 18.03
N ASP A 904 35.90 -70.44 16.80
CA ASP A 904 36.78 -70.68 15.64
C ASP A 904 38.15 -70.03 15.82
N GLU A 905 38.21 -68.83 16.39
CA GLU A 905 39.47 -68.14 16.70
C GLU A 905 40.29 -68.83 17.73
N VAL A 906 39.61 -69.43 18.72
CA VAL A 906 40.26 -70.09 19.84
C VAL A 906 40.75 -71.51 19.50
N VAL A 907 39.97 -72.21 18.67
CA VAL A 907 40.27 -73.62 18.32
C VAL A 907 40.76 -73.84 16.88
N ALA A 908 40.98 -72.73 16.15
CA ALA A 908 41.44 -72.80 14.75
C ALA A 908 42.71 -73.72 14.57
N GLY A 909 42.57 -74.55 13.64
CA GLY A 909 43.69 -75.39 13.18
C GLY A 909 43.88 -76.72 13.96
N TYR A 910 43.06 -77.10 14.95
CA TYR A 910 43.12 -78.41 15.52
C TYR A 910 42.62 -79.51 14.57
N VAL A 911 43.59 -80.37 14.07
CA VAL A 911 43.25 -81.50 13.25
C VAL A 911 43.60 -82.75 14.02
N PRO A 912 42.61 -83.64 14.36
CA PRO A 912 42.91 -84.88 15.03
C PRO A 912 43.85 -85.75 14.25
N ALA A 913 44.85 -86.43 14.99
CA ALA A 913 45.78 -87.31 14.35
C ALA A 913 45.22 -88.74 14.26
N GLY A 914 45.52 -89.50 13.16
CA GLY A 914 45.12 -90.88 12.97
C GLY A 914 43.63 -91.03 12.50
N GLY A 915 43.10 -92.25 12.72
CA GLY A 915 41.73 -92.62 12.31
C GLY A 915 41.71 -93.55 11.13
N ILE A 916 40.69 -94.33 11.04
CA ILE A 916 40.44 -95.23 9.90
C ILE A 916 39.36 -94.60 8.99
N THR A 917 39.73 -94.44 7.71
CA THR A 917 38.80 -93.92 6.74
C THR A 917 37.66 -94.92 6.51
N ARG A 918 36.44 -94.47 6.68
CA ARG A 918 35.20 -95.24 6.43
C ARG A 918 34.34 -94.52 5.43
N THR A 919 33.52 -95.28 4.68
CA THR A 919 32.57 -94.70 3.74
C THR A 919 31.24 -94.44 4.39
N VAL A 920 30.70 -93.34 4.21
CA VAL A 920 29.32 -92.98 4.70
C VAL A 920 28.31 -93.74 3.82
N PRO A 921 27.31 -94.41 4.42
CA PRO A 921 26.27 -95.10 3.66
C PRO A 921 25.64 -94.20 2.60
N ALA A 922 25.50 -94.79 1.34
CA ALA A 922 25.00 -94.00 0.22
C ALA A 922 23.58 -93.39 0.43
N ALA A 923 22.80 -94.11 1.24
CA ALA A 923 21.48 -93.61 1.61
C ALA A 923 21.56 -92.29 2.36
N ILE A 924 22.52 -92.12 3.27
CA ILE A 924 22.73 -90.87 4.05
C ILE A 924 23.16 -89.71 3.13
N GLY A 925 24.06 -89.97 2.17
CA GLY A 925 24.50 -88.98 1.22
C GLY A 925 23.36 -88.51 0.29
N ARG A 926 22.35 -89.33 0.01
CA ARG A 926 21.16 -89.01 -0.77
C ARG A 926 20.16 -88.18 0.12
N ALA A 927 20.00 -88.53 1.39
CA ALA A 927 19.09 -87.84 2.32
C ALA A 927 19.57 -86.45 2.72
N PHE A 928 20.84 -86.27 2.85
CA PHE A 928 21.49 -85.04 3.31
C PHE A 928 22.53 -84.59 2.28
N PRO A 929 22.10 -83.88 1.21
CA PRO A 929 23.04 -83.38 0.20
C PRO A 929 24.10 -82.50 0.88
N GLY A 930 25.36 -82.70 0.57
CA GLY A 930 26.49 -82.01 1.17
C GLY A 930 27.18 -82.77 2.27
N SER A 931 26.66 -83.93 2.68
CA SER A 931 27.37 -84.84 3.59
C SER A 931 28.65 -85.37 2.95
N PRO A 932 29.77 -85.41 3.69
CA PRO A 932 31.00 -85.99 3.19
C PRO A 932 30.79 -87.47 2.83
N SER A 933 31.43 -87.93 1.78
CA SER A 933 31.37 -89.38 1.34
C SER A 933 32.14 -90.29 2.20
N THR A 934 33.03 -89.82 3.03
CA THR A 934 33.91 -90.54 3.96
C THR A 934 34.03 -89.84 5.31
N TYR A 935 34.32 -90.55 6.32
CA TYR A 935 34.63 -90.03 7.63
C TYR A 935 35.81 -90.81 8.24
N LEU A 936 36.44 -90.29 9.28
CA LEU A 936 37.50 -90.92 10.05
C LEU A 936 36.96 -91.50 11.39
N GLU A 937 37.03 -92.80 11.46
CA GLU A 937 36.65 -93.54 12.68
C GLU A 937 37.81 -93.61 13.64
N HIS A 938 37.54 -93.33 14.90
CA HIS A 938 38.58 -93.44 16.01
C HIS A 938 38.06 -94.34 17.12
N ASP A 939 38.97 -95.18 17.70
CA ASP A 939 38.60 -95.82 18.96
C ASP A 939 38.54 -94.85 20.12
N GLU A 940 39.34 -93.83 20.12
CA GLU A 940 39.35 -92.68 20.99
C GLU A 940 39.74 -91.39 20.24
N LEU A 941 38.91 -90.40 20.26
CA LEU A 941 39.16 -89.17 19.54
C LEU A 941 39.60 -88.09 20.54
N ILE A 942 40.88 -87.65 20.37
CA ILE A 942 41.47 -86.61 21.23
C ILE A 942 41.74 -85.38 20.40
N VAL A 943 41.14 -84.18 20.81
CA VAL A 943 41.35 -82.87 20.21
C VAL A 943 41.90 -81.97 21.34
N ALA A 944 42.99 -81.25 21.08
CA ALA A 944 43.63 -80.35 22.06
C ALA A 944 43.80 -80.97 23.47
N SER A 945 44.24 -82.27 23.48
CA SER A 945 44.40 -83.07 24.72
C SER A 945 43.13 -83.36 25.52
N LYS A 946 41.97 -83.18 24.95
CA LYS A 946 40.66 -83.56 25.54
C LYS A 946 39.99 -84.64 24.75
N PRO A 947 39.38 -85.66 25.37
CA PRO A 947 38.59 -86.63 24.66
C PRO A 947 37.26 -85.98 24.17
N VAL A 948 36.95 -86.21 22.89
CA VAL A 948 35.65 -85.76 22.29
C VAL A 948 34.99 -86.86 21.55
N GLU A 949 33.70 -86.85 21.39
CA GLU A 949 32.94 -87.85 20.65
C GLU A 949 33.03 -87.72 19.15
N TRP A 950 33.11 -86.47 18.70
CA TRP A 950 33.19 -86.11 17.30
C TRP A 950 33.88 -84.72 17.07
N TRP A 951 34.35 -84.53 15.88
CA TRP A 951 35.00 -83.30 15.44
C TRP A 951 34.84 -83.10 13.92
N VAL A 952 34.68 -81.90 13.48
CA VAL A 952 34.65 -81.55 12.07
C VAL A 952 35.73 -80.48 11.85
N THR A 953 36.67 -80.80 10.90
CA THR A 953 37.74 -79.85 10.56
C THR A 953 37.24 -78.74 9.65
N ASN A 954 38.04 -77.69 9.47
CA ASN A 954 37.73 -76.56 8.56
C ASN A 954 37.66 -77.03 7.09
N GLU A 955 38.23 -78.19 6.74
CA GLU A 955 38.17 -78.86 5.43
C GLU A 955 36.93 -79.74 5.30
N ASN A 956 35.99 -79.61 6.26
CA ASN A 956 34.75 -80.43 6.34
C ASN A 956 34.97 -81.93 6.45
N VAL A 957 36.10 -82.36 7.04
CA VAL A 957 36.39 -83.72 7.35
C VAL A 957 35.77 -84.09 8.70
N VAL A 958 34.93 -85.17 8.71
CA VAL A 958 34.27 -85.66 9.92
C VAL A 958 35.12 -86.74 10.60
N HIS A 959 35.42 -86.53 11.89
CA HIS A 959 36.05 -87.50 12.79
C HIS A 959 34.99 -87.89 13.86
N ALA A 960 34.91 -89.20 14.11
CA ALA A 960 33.94 -89.67 15.14
C ALA A 960 34.49 -90.92 15.89
N ALA A 961 34.25 -90.93 17.16
CA ALA A 961 34.56 -92.02 18.04
C ALA A 961 33.30 -92.82 18.45
N THR A 962 32.13 -92.31 18.23
CA THR A 962 30.86 -92.97 18.46
C THR A 962 29.87 -92.77 17.29
N MET A 963 28.83 -93.63 17.16
CA MET A 963 27.81 -93.48 16.14
C MET A 963 26.99 -92.20 16.32
N ASP A 964 26.70 -91.84 17.55
CA ASP A 964 26.06 -90.55 17.86
C ASP A 964 26.97 -89.36 17.54
N GLY A 965 28.25 -89.48 17.74
CA GLY A 965 29.24 -88.47 17.35
C GLY A 965 29.33 -88.38 15.79
N LEU A 966 29.26 -89.53 15.08
CA LEU A 966 29.19 -89.57 13.62
C LEU A 966 27.93 -88.82 13.10
N ALA A 967 26.75 -89.09 13.70
CA ALA A 967 25.50 -88.40 13.27
C ALA A 967 25.60 -86.94 13.44
N ARG A 968 26.09 -86.43 14.53
CA ARG A 968 26.31 -84.98 14.77
C ARG A 968 27.31 -84.39 13.84
N GLY A 969 28.42 -85.09 13.59
CA GLY A 969 29.45 -84.66 12.62
C GLY A 969 28.93 -84.53 11.26
N LEU A 970 28.19 -85.51 10.74
CA LEU A 970 27.59 -85.50 9.44
C LEU A 970 26.49 -84.41 9.34
N ALA A 971 25.64 -84.24 10.35
CA ALA A 971 24.63 -83.23 10.39
C ALA A 971 25.22 -81.80 10.33
N TRP A 972 26.31 -81.58 11.01
CA TRP A 972 27.00 -80.33 10.99
C TRP A 972 27.66 -80.07 9.62
N ALA A 973 28.42 -81.06 9.15
CA ALA A 973 29.15 -80.97 7.90
C ALA A 973 28.21 -80.79 6.70
N SER A 974 27.02 -81.28 6.73
CA SER A 974 25.99 -81.09 5.67
C SER A 974 25.12 -79.82 5.84
N GLY A 975 25.26 -79.03 6.90
CA GLY A 975 24.42 -77.88 7.21
C GLY A 975 23.04 -78.28 7.71
N ALA A 976 22.79 -79.57 8.00
CA ALA A 976 21.51 -80.08 8.48
C ALA A 976 21.47 -80.40 10.00
N TRP A 977 21.97 -79.46 10.82
CA TRP A 977 22.09 -79.68 12.25
C TRP A 977 20.78 -80.05 12.97
N SER A 978 19.67 -79.62 12.52
CA SER A 978 18.34 -79.96 13.09
C SER A 978 18.05 -81.47 12.95
N ALA A 979 18.53 -82.14 11.91
CA ALA A 979 18.31 -83.49 11.57
C ALA A 979 19.29 -84.50 12.26
N ARG A 980 20.13 -84.04 13.22
CA ARG A 980 21.15 -84.85 13.85
C ARG A 980 20.59 -86.08 14.57
N TRP A 981 19.41 -86.03 15.16
CA TRP A 981 18.77 -87.13 15.81
C TRP A 981 18.15 -88.17 14.82
N GLU A 982 17.60 -87.65 13.70
CA GLU A 982 17.15 -88.49 12.60
C GLU A 982 18.33 -89.23 11.96
N LEU A 983 19.43 -88.50 11.70
CA LEU A 983 20.67 -89.16 11.22
C LEU A 983 21.20 -90.22 12.17
N ALA A 984 21.14 -90.06 13.52
CA ALA A 984 21.52 -91.06 14.47
C ALA A 984 20.65 -92.32 14.35
N GLY A 985 19.33 -92.17 14.18
CA GLY A 985 18.41 -93.28 13.92
C GLY A 985 18.74 -94.06 12.62
N LEU A 986 19.05 -93.32 11.50
CA LEU A 986 19.31 -93.88 10.21
C LEU A 986 20.69 -94.62 10.21
N LEU A 987 21.70 -94.12 10.91
CA LEU A 987 22.97 -94.79 11.10
C LEU A 987 22.92 -96.04 11.97
N ALA A 988 22.03 -96.10 12.95
CA ALA A 988 21.83 -97.25 13.79
C ALA A 988 21.07 -98.41 13.08
N ASP A 989 20.24 -98.17 12.09
CA ASP A 989 19.49 -99.13 11.29
C ASP A 989 19.54 -98.73 9.80
N GLY A 990 20.60 -99.16 9.12
CA GLY A 990 20.87 -98.82 7.72
C GLY A 990 19.85 -99.39 6.75
N ASP A 991 19.23 -100.51 7.09
CA ASP A 991 18.24 -101.15 6.21
C ASP A 991 16.91 -100.34 6.07
N ARG A 992 16.61 -99.53 7.09
CA ARG A 992 15.43 -98.55 7.06
C ARG A 992 15.68 -97.20 6.42
N ALA A 993 16.93 -96.94 6.04
CA ALA A 993 17.26 -95.61 5.54
C ALA A 993 16.57 -95.27 4.21
N ASP A 994 16.36 -96.23 3.34
CA ASP A 994 15.59 -96.05 2.10
C ASP A 994 14.09 -95.85 2.34
N GLU A 995 13.49 -96.52 3.33
CA GLU A 995 12.09 -96.34 3.75
C GLU A 995 11.83 -94.99 4.35
N ALA A 996 12.68 -94.54 5.28
CA ALA A 996 12.63 -93.17 5.88
C ALA A 996 12.83 -92.08 4.87
N LEU A 997 13.66 -92.24 3.81
CA LEU A 997 13.80 -91.30 2.72
C LEU A 997 12.50 -91.16 1.88
N ASN A 998 11.76 -92.21 1.69
CA ASN A 998 10.49 -92.14 0.97
C ASN A 998 9.40 -91.46 1.80
N GLU A 999 9.37 -91.70 3.12
CA GLU A 999 8.43 -91.01 4.06
C GLU A 999 8.73 -89.48 4.07
N ARG A 1000 9.97 -89.13 4.13
CA ARG A 1000 10.36 -87.66 4.13
C ARG A 1000 9.91 -86.86 2.91
N ALA A 1001 9.71 -87.55 1.77
CA ALA A 1001 9.12 -86.92 0.59
C ALA A 1001 7.70 -86.38 0.76
N PHE A 1002 6.99 -86.81 1.83
CA PHE A 1002 5.66 -86.31 2.19
C PHE A 1002 5.69 -85.10 3.16
N ASP A 1003 6.85 -84.78 3.81
CA ASP A 1003 7.00 -83.65 4.71
C ASP A 1003 7.46 -82.36 3.98
N ALA A 1004 7.58 -82.35 2.69
CA ALA A 1004 8.13 -81.20 1.86
C ALA A 1004 7.02 -80.33 1.31
#